data_bf679f25cd7464817250ea89aedf2ccf
#
_entry.id   bf679f25cd7464817250ea89aedf2ccf
#
_cell.length_a   1.000
_cell.length_b   1.000
_cell.length_c   1.000
_cell.angle_alpha   90.00
_cell.angle_beta   90.00
_cell.angle_gamma   90.00
#
_symmetry.space_group_name_H-M   'P 1'
#
loop_
_entity.id
_entity.type
_entity.pdbx_description
1 polymer ?
#
loop_
_entity_poly.entity_id
_entity_poly.type
_entity_poly.pdbx_seq_one_letter_code
_entity_poly.pdbx_strand_id
1 'polypeptide(L)'
;MAAPGRPERVRHHRRLPARPATLADWPKWADPTVVAAYRSRGVDSLWEHQRRAADAARAGRHVVLSTGTASGKSLAYLLPALTAVREGRGPRGRRGAGVLYLAPTKALAHDQWTAIDALGLDVRVATHDGDSSPEQREWTRDHAEYVLTNPDMLHRSLLPGHERWSRYLGSLRFVVVDEAHHYRGVFGAHVAQVLRRLRRVCALHGADPTFVLASATMADPEVAAGRLTGLEVTAVAEDASPRGELELVLWEPPLIEGGGEHGAPVRRAATAETADLITDLVVEDVRTLAFVRSRRGVETVARRSNELLGEVDPALARRVDSYRGGYLPEERRALEADLRSGRLLGMAATNALELGIDIAGLDAVVISGYPGTRAAFWQQVGRAGRAGGSAIGVLVARDDPLDTYLVHHPEALLGRPVEGTVFDPDNPYVLGPHLCAAAQEKPLQPDELDLFGPRAREVLRDLVDAGLLRRRAAAWFWTDRRRAADLADIRSAGGRPVQLIEGSTGRVVGTVDAARAHSTAHAGAIYLHRGETWLVDTLDLDEHVAVMDPSEATFTTSARELTDIRIVEEVESVAWGECRLAFGTTEVSQQVVSYLRRSAATGEVLDETPLDLPERTLRTTAVWWTVPAEVLARTGLAAADLPGAAHAAEHCSIGLLPLFATCDRWDIGGVSTALHPDTGQLTVFVHDGHPGGAGFAERGFRTARDWLGATRDTIAACECAQGCPSCIQSPKCGNGNEPLDKAGAVRLLDALLGGGVRTEE
;
A
#
# COMPACT_ATOMS: atom_id res chain seq x y z
N MET A 1 -17.97 22.54 -13.97
CA MET A 1 -17.29 23.53 -13.11
C MET A 1 -17.96 24.91 -13.09
N ALA A 2 -18.75 25.27 -14.09
CA ALA A 2 -19.39 26.59 -14.17
C ALA A 2 -20.70 26.76 -13.38
N ALA A 3 -21.22 25.76 -12.71
CA ALA A 3 -22.45 25.87 -11.92
C ALA A 3 -22.27 26.77 -10.69
N PRO A 4 -23.32 27.56 -10.28
CA PRO A 4 -23.22 28.44 -9.11
C PRO A 4 -22.75 27.69 -7.86
N GLY A 5 -21.80 28.29 -7.10
CA GLY A 5 -21.21 27.72 -5.88
C GLY A 5 -20.13 26.67 -6.09
N ARG A 6 -19.86 26.21 -7.32
CA ARG A 6 -18.78 25.23 -7.60
C ARG A 6 -17.38 25.84 -7.72
N PRO A 7 -17.16 27.06 -8.20
CA PRO A 7 -15.84 27.67 -8.21
C PRO A 7 -15.20 27.78 -6.82
N GLU A 8 -15.99 27.95 -5.77
CA GLU A 8 -15.52 28.03 -4.39
C GLU A 8 -14.97 26.70 -3.84
N ARG A 9 -15.29 25.58 -4.48
CA ARG A 9 -14.80 24.24 -4.13
C ARG A 9 -13.42 23.95 -4.73
N VAL A 10 -12.99 24.72 -5.74
CA VAL A 10 -11.66 24.62 -6.34
C VAL A 10 -10.67 25.36 -5.46
N ARG A 11 -9.86 24.60 -4.69
CA ARG A 11 -8.82 25.17 -3.81
C ARG A 11 -7.52 25.44 -4.55
N HIS A 12 -7.21 24.60 -5.55
CA HIS A 12 -6.02 24.79 -6.37
C HIS A 12 -6.26 24.27 -7.78
N HIS A 13 -5.67 24.96 -8.75
CA HIS A 13 -5.65 24.56 -10.15
C HIS A 13 -4.24 24.71 -10.70
N ARG A 14 -3.71 23.68 -11.34
CA ARG A 14 -2.37 23.67 -11.92
C ARG A 14 -2.38 23.06 -13.30
N ARG A 15 -1.86 23.79 -14.27
CA ARG A 15 -1.65 23.30 -15.64
C ARG A 15 -0.21 22.77 -15.76
N LEU A 16 -0.10 21.54 -16.19
CA LEU A 16 1.16 20.89 -16.54
C LEU A 16 1.27 20.86 -18.07
N PRO A 17 2.27 21.52 -18.66
CA PRO A 17 2.40 21.60 -20.12
C PRO A 17 2.73 20.24 -20.74
N ALA A 18 2.41 20.06 -22.00
CA ALA A 18 2.84 18.91 -22.77
C ALA A 18 4.37 18.83 -22.82
N ARG A 19 4.89 17.59 -22.82
CA ARG A 19 6.31 17.29 -22.94
C ARG A 19 6.53 16.39 -24.15
N PRO A 20 7.47 16.72 -25.09
CA PRO A 20 7.83 15.84 -26.19
C PRO A 20 8.61 14.62 -25.70
N ALA A 21 8.64 13.56 -26.51
CA ALA A 21 9.51 12.41 -26.28
C ALA A 21 10.97 12.74 -26.59
N THR A 22 11.91 12.16 -25.81
CA THR A 22 13.31 12.07 -26.19
C THR A 22 13.57 10.67 -26.71
N LEU A 23 13.88 10.57 -28.03
CA LEU A 23 14.01 9.31 -28.74
C LEU A 23 15.47 8.82 -28.77
N ALA A 24 15.62 7.49 -28.86
CA ALA A 24 16.90 6.81 -29.05
C ALA A 24 16.74 5.68 -30.08
N ASP A 25 17.82 5.38 -30.79
CA ASP A 25 17.87 4.29 -31.74
C ASP A 25 17.85 2.92 -31.06
N TRP A 26 17.42 1.89 -31.80
CA TRP A 26 17.52 0.52 -31.37
C TRP A 26 18.97 0.10 -31.16
N PRO A 27 19.31 -0.59 -30.05
CA PRO A 27 20.68 -1.04 -29.82
C PRO A 27 21.09 -2.10 -30.81
N LYS A 28 22.37 -2.06 -31.23
CA LYS A 28 22.93 -3.04 -32.21
C LYS A 28 22.92 -4.49 -31.70
N TRP A 29 22.88 -4.68 -30.39
CA TRP A 29 22.83 -6.00 -29.75
C TRP A 29 21.42 -6.60 -29.70
N ALA A 30 20.34 -5.83 -29.97
CA ALA A 30 18.98 -6.35 -29.94
C ALA A 30 18.73 -7.36 -31.05
N ASP A 31 18.05 -8.47 -30.72
CA ASP A 31 17.65 -9.47 -31.71
C ASP A 31 16.79 -8.83 -32.80
N PRO A 32 17.14 -8.95 -34.09
CA PRO A 32 16.41 -8.31 -35.19
C PRO A 32 14.92 -8.72 -35.25
N THR A 33 14.60 -9.95 -34.86
CA THR A 33 13.20 -10.44 -34.85
C THR A 33 12.38 -9.75 -33.73
N VAL A 34 12.99 -9.54 -32.56
CA VAL A 34 12.35 -8.78 -31.47
C VAL A 34 12.12 -7.35 -31.92
N VAL A 35 13.09 -6.69 -32.51
CA VAL A 35 12.97 -5.33 -33.05
C VAL A 35 11.87 -5.26 -34.11
N ALA A 36 11.83 -6.22 -35.06
CA ALA A 36 10.80 -6.27 -36.09
C ALA A 36 9.38 -6.43 -35.49
N ALA A 37 9.23 -7.27 -34.46
CA ALA A 37 7.94 -7.46 -33.79
C ALA A 37 7.44 -6.17 -33.13
N TYR A 38 8.31 -5.35 -32.54
CA TYR A 38 7.92 -4.06 -31.97
C TYR A 38 7.63 -3.02 -33.06
N ARG A 39 8.43 -2.99 -34.14
CA ARG A 39 8.19 -2.08 -35.28
C ARG A 39 6.85 -2.36 -35.96
N SER A 40 6.45 -3.62 -36.12
CA SER A 40 5.14 -3.98 -36.67
C SER A 40 3.97 -3.49 -35.82
N ARG A 41 4.24 -3.07 -34.59
CA ARG A 41 3.29 -2.48 -33.64
C ARG A 41 3.40 -0.96 -33.51
N GLY A 42 4.16 -0.31 -34.40
CA GLY A 42 4.32 1.13 -34.43
C GLY A 42 5.36 1.69 -33.47
N VAL A 43 6.25 0.85 -32.93
CA VAL A 43 7.40 1.30 -32.12
C VAL A 43 8.61 1.43 -33.01
N ASP A 44 8.80 2.57 -33.65
CA ASP A 44 9.90 2.81 -34.59
C ASP A 44 11.24 3.07 -33.88
N SER A 45 11.19 3.74 -32.72
CA SER A 45 12.34 4.11 -31.89
C SER A 45 12.06 3.86 -30.43
N LEU A 46 13.11 3.77 -29.62
CA LEU A 46 12.99 3.71 -28.16
C LEU A 46 12.90 5.11 -27.58
N TRP A 47 12.39 5.22 -26.36
CA TRP A 47 12.64 6.39 -25.53
C TRP A 47 13.99 6.25 -24.83
N GLU A 48 14.68 7.36 -24.59
CA GLU A 48 16.04 7.37 -24.04
C GLU A 48 16.18 6.56 -22.74
N HIS A 49 15.23 6.66 -21.81
CA HIS A 49 15.26 5.88 -20.57
C HIS A 49 15.13 4.38 -20.80
N GLN A 50 14.33 3.95 -21.81
CA GLN A 50 14.19 2.55 -22.17
C GLN A 50 15.53 2.01 -22.71
N ARG A 51 16.20 2.78 -23.58
CA ARG A 51 17.48 2.44 -24.14
C ARG A 51 18.57 2.33 -23.07
N ARG A 52 18.67 3.33 -22.18
CA ARG A 52 19.66 3.36 -21.08
C ARG A 52 19.51 2.17 -20.15
N ALA A 53 18.26 1.84 -19.75
CA ALA A 53 18.00 0.72 -18.87
C ALA A 53 18.26 -0.64 -19.54
N ALA A 54 17.86 -0.80 -20.82
CA ALA A 54 18.11 -2.01 -21.58
C ALA A 54 19.62 -2.27 -21.78
N ASP A 55 20.40 -1.22 -22.08
CA ASP A 55 21.86 -1.32 -22.20
C ASP A 55 22.52 -1.69 -20.86
N ALA A 56 22.06 -1.12 -19.74
CA ALA A 56 22.55 -1.46 -18.41
C ALA A 56 22.28 -2.94 -18.07
N ALA A 57 21.04 -3.38 -18.26
CA ALA A 57 20.64 -4.77 -18.01
C ALA A 57 21.40 -5.76 -18.91
N ARG A 58 21.58 -5.43 -20.20
CA ARG A 58 22.35 -6.24 -21.14
C ARG A 58 23.81 -6.40 -20.72
N ALA A 59 24.39 -5.34 -20.15
CA ALA A 59 25.76 -5.35 -19.63
C ALA A 59 25.92 -6.09 -18.28
N GLY A 60 24.85 -6.68 -17.74
CA GLY A 60 24.86 -7.41 -16.46
C GLY A 60 24.77 -6.49 -15.24
N ARG A 61 24.48 -5.19 -15.41
CA ARG A 61 24.27 -4.26 -14.28
C ARG A 61 22.84 -4.36 -13.79
N HIS A 62 22.65 -4.46 -12.47
CA HIS A 62 21.33 -4.37 -11.86
C HIS A 62 20.81 -2.95 -12.05
N VAL A 63 19.53 -2.82 -12.44
CA VAL A 63 18.96 -1.53 -12.81
C VAL A 63 17.55 -1.37 -12.27
N VAL A 64 17.22 -0.15 -11.83
CA VAL A 64 15.84 0.25 -11.49
C VAL A 64 15.40 1.38 -12.41
N LEU A 65 14.26 1.16 -13.10
CA LEU A 65 13.55 2.21 -13.83
C LEU A 65 12.53 2.84 -12.88
N SER A 66 12.70 4.13 -12.62
CA SER A 66 11.78 4.91 -11.78
C SER A 66 11.21 6.06 -12.60
N THR A 67 10.28 5.75 -13.49
CA THR A 67 9.66 6.71 -14.42
C THR A 67 8.15 6.71 -14.29
N GLY A 68 7.49 7.74 -14.81
CA GLY A 68 6.03 7.91 -14.73
C GLY A 68 5.23 6.70 -15.22
N THR A 69 3.93 6.73 -14.95
CA THR A 69 3.01 5.74 -15.53
C THR A 69 2.93 5.92 -17.04
N ALA A 70 2.64 4.83 -17.75
CA ALA A 70 2.58 4.81 -19.21
C ALA A 70 3.89 5.23 -19.94
N SER A 71 5.02 5.27 -19.24
CA SER A 71 6.33 5.55 -19.83
C SER A 71 6.98 4.33 -20.53
N GLY A 72 6.21 3.29 -20.83
CA GLY A 72 6.67 2.12 -21.57
C GLY A 72 7.80 1.34 -20.91
N LYS A 73 7.87 1.28 -19.60
CA LYS A 73 8.88 0.56 -18.81
C LYS A 73 9.10 -0.88 -19.25
N SER A 74 8.03 -1.54 -19.70
CA SER A 74 8.09 -2.96 -20.11
C SER A 74 9.09 -3.21 -21.22
N LEU A 75 9.21 -2.32 -22.19
CA LEU A 75 10.15 -2.48 -23.29
C LEU A 75 11.61 -2.47 -22.83
N ALA A 76 11.92 -1.72 -21.77
CA ALA A 76 13.28 -1.64 -21.24
C ALA A 76 13.79 -2.96 -20.66
N TYR A 77 12.93 -3.77 -20.05
CA TYR A 77 13.32 -5.10 -19.57
C TYR A 77 12.99 -6.23 -20.54
N LEU A 78 11.95 -6.10 -21.37
CA LEU A 78 11.62 -7.12 -22.37
C LEU A 78 12.68 -7.21 -23.48
N LEU A 79 13.22 -6.08 -23.91
CA LEU A 79 14.21 -6.07 -25.01
C LEU A 79 15.46 -6.91 -24.68
N PRO A 80 16.18 -6.70 -23.57
CA PRO A 80 17.32 -7.54 -23.22
C PRO A 80 16.91 -8.97 -22.86
N ALA A 81 15.78 -9.17 -22.20
CA ALA A 81 15.29 -10.47 -21.78
C ALA A 81 14.93 -11.37 -22.97
N LEU A 82 14.09 -10.88 -23.90
CA LEU A 82 13.69 -11.63 -25.09
C LEU A 82 14.86 -11.87 -26.05
N THR A 83 15.78 -10.90 -26.19
CA THR A 83 17.02 -11.08 -26.96
C THR A 83 17.84 -12.22 -26.35
N ALA A 84 18.07 -12.25 -25.04
CA ALA A 84 18.86 -13.30 -24.40
C ALA A 84 18.21 -14.69 -24.52
N VAL A 85 16.86 -14.77 -24.38
CA VAL A 85 16.13 -16.04 -24.59
C VAL A 85 16.37 -16.59 -26.00
N ARG A 86 16.34 -15.74 -27.03
CA ARG A 86 16.50 -16.15 -28.42
C ARG A 86 17.94 -16.49 -28.76
N GLU A 87 18.91 -15.69 -28.31
CA GLU A 87 20.34 -15.96 -28.49
C GLU A 87 20.81 -17.25 -27.81
N GLY A 88 20.26 -17.56 -26.64
CA GLY A 88 20.66 -18.72 -25.84
C GLY A 88 20.12 -20.06 -26.33
N ARG A 89 19.30 -20.09 -27.40
CA ARG A 89 18.80 -21.34 -27.99
C ARG A 89 19.88 -22.08 -28.74
N GLY A 90 20.37 -23.16 -28.16
CA GLY A 90 21.33 -24.06 -28.82
C GLY A 90 20.70 -24.97 -29.88
N PRO A 91 21.53 -25.64 -30.70
CA PRO A 91 21.07 -26.67 -31.61
C PRO A 91 20.29 -27.75 -30.85
N ARG A 92 19.15 -28.23 -31.40
CA ARG A 92 18.23 -29.22 -30.81
C ARG A 92 17.26 -28.70 -29.74
N GLY A 93 16.87 -27.40 -29.74
CA GLY A 93 15.83 -26.88 -28.88
C GLY A 93 16.20 -26.86 -27.36
N ARG A 94 17.51 -26.85 -27.04
CA ARG A 94 17.97 -26.64 -25.66
C ARG A 94 17.44 -25.30 -25.15
N ARG A 95 16.96 -25.31 -23.91
CA ARG A 95 16.50 -24.09 -23.20
C ARG A 95 17.61 -23.03 -23.31
N GLY A 96 17.23 -21.84 -23.76
CA GLY A 96 18.06 -20.66 -23.75
C GLY A 96 18.17 -20.03 -22.34
N ALA A 97 18.39 -18.74 -22.29
CA ALA A 97 18.35 -17.98 -21.05
C ALA A 97 16.95 -18.04 -20.43
N GLY A 98 16.89 -18.30 -19.13
CA GLY A 98 15.64 -18.19 -18.34
C GLY A 98 15.37 -16.76 -17.91
N VAL A 99 14.11 -16.36 -17.83
CA VAL A 99 13.66 -15.08 -17.31
C VAL A 99 12.56 -15.31 -16.29
N LEU A 100 12.73 -14.76 -15.09
CA LEU A 100 11.71 -14.76 -14.04
C LEU A 100 11.14 -13.35 -13.89
N TYR A 101 9.82 -13.22 -14.07
CA TYR A 101 9.09 -11.96 -13.88
C TYR A 101 8.23 -12.06 -12.65
N LEU A 102 8.38 -11.09 -11.75
CA LEU A 102 7.66 -10.98 -10.49
C LEU A 102 6.74 -9.76 -10.53
N ALA A 103 5.44 -10.00 -10.37
CA ALA A 103 4.42 -8.96 -10.22
C ALA A 103 3.76 -9.03 -8.84
N PRO A 104 3.29 -7.92 -8.27
CA PRO A 104 2.56 -7.92 -7.00
C PRO A 104 1.21 -8.63 -7.08
N THR A 105 0.61 -8.73 -8.28
CA THR A 105 -0.71 -9.34 -8.50
C THR A 105 -0.71 -10.30 -9.69
N LYS A 106 -1.63 -11.30 -9.66
CA LYS A 106 -1.83 -12.24 -10.78
C LYS A 106 -2.31 -11.52 -12.05
N ALA A 107 -3.17 -10.51 -11.90
CA ALA A 107 -3.71 -9.75 -13.03
C ALA A 107 -2.60 -9.09 -13.84
N LEU A 108 -1.66 -8.41 -13.19
CA LEU A 108 -0.52 -7.79 -13.85
C LEU A 108 0.38 -8.81 -14.56
N ALA A 109 0.60 -9.98 -13.94
CA ALA A 109 1.35 -11.07 -14.59
C ALA A 109 0.64 -11.58 -15.86
N HIS A 110 -0.69 -11.70 -15.83
CA HIS A 110 -1.47 -12.13 -16.98
C HIS A 110 -1.48 -11.08 -18.11
N ASP A 111 -1.60 -9.80 -17.78
CA ASP A 111 -1.53 -8.72 -18.78
C ASP A 111 -0.16 -8.68 -19.46
N GLN A 112 0.89 -8.88 -18.68
CA GLN A 112 2.26 -8.95 -19.24
C GLN A 112 2.44 -10.20 -20.09
N TRP A 113 1.85 -11.36 -19.70
CA TRP A 113 1.83 -12.56 -20.53
C TRP A 113 1.16 -12.29 -21.88
N THR A 114 -0.03 -11.66 -21.85
CA THR A 114 -0.78 -11.28 -23.06
C THR A 114 0.04 -10.35 -23.97
N ALA A 115 0.74 -9.38 -23.39
CA ALA A 115 1.57 -8.44 -24.14
C ALA A 115 2.76 -9.13 -24.83
N ILE A 116 3.40 -10.12 -24.18
CA ILE A 116 4.50 -10.89 -24.76
C ILE A 116 3.99 -11.84 -25.83
N ASP A 117 2.91 -12.58 -25.58
CA ASP A 117 2.29 -13.52 -26.52
C ASP A 117 1.89 -12.81 -27.81
N ALA A 118 1.33 -11.65 -27.67
CA ALA A 118 0.92 -10.81 -28.79
C ALA A 118 2.10 -10.37 -29.69
N LEU A 119 3.36 -10.39 -29.25
CA LEU A 119 4.52 -10.12 -30.13
C LEU A 119 4.73 -11.22 -31.19
N GLY A 120 4.09 -12.38 -31.04
CA GLY A 120 4.20 -13.50 -31.97
C GLY A 120 5.61 -14.09 -32.09
N LEU A 121 6.43 -13.90 -31.05
CA LEU A 121 7.79 -14.44 -30.99
C LEU A 121 7.76 -15.92 -30.60
N ASP A 122 8.69 -16.71 -31.19
CA ASP A 122 8.93 -18.06 -30.72
C ASP A 122 9.65 -18.02 -29.35
N VAL A 123 8.91 -17.79 -28.27
CA VAL A 123 9.35 -17.80 -26.87
C VAL A 123 8.33 -18.54 -26.03
N ARG A 124 8.77 -19.50 -25.24
CA ARG A 124 7.90 -20.29 -24.36
C ARG A 124 7.62 -19.53 -23.08
N VAL A 125 6.49 -18.83 -23.06
CA VAL A 125 6.04 -17.98 -21.95
C VAL A 125 4.99 -18.73 -21.16
N ALA A 126 5.04 -18.69 -19.82
CA ALA A 126 4.04 -19.28 -18.94
C ALA A 126 3.83 -18.45 -17.68
N THR A 127 2.60 -18.47 -17.17
CA THR A 127 2.28 -18.03 -15.82
C THR A 127 2.45 -19.18 -14.83
N HIS A 128 2.94 -18.89 -13.64
CA HIS A 128 3.03 -19.82 -12.52
C HIS A 128 2.41 -19.18 -11.28
N ASP A 129 1.16 -19.50 -11.04
CA ASP A 129 0.37 -18.95 -9.95
C ASP A 129 -0.53 -19.99 -9.27
N GLY A 130 -1.38 -19.54 -8.31
CA GLY A 130 -2.28 -20.43 -7.58
C GLY A 130 -3.37 -21.07 -8.43
N ASP A 131 -3.69 -20.50 -9.59
CA ASP A 131 -4.75 -20.96 -10.48
C ASP A 131 -4.23 -21.94 -11.56
N SER A 132 -2.90 -22.07 -11.69
CA SER A 132 -2.27 -23.00 -12.63
C SER A 132 -2.56 -24.46 -12.25
N SER A 133 -2.97 -25.29 -13.23
CA SER A 133 -3.18 -26.72 -13.01
C SER A 133 -1.85 -27.46 -12.74
N PRO A 134 -1.89 -28.69 -12.17
CA PRO A 134 -0.68 -29.49 -11.99
C PRO A 134 0.11 -29.71 -13.30
N GLU A 135 -0.59 -29.98 -14.40
CA GLU A 135 -0.01 -30.19 -15.73
C GLU A 135 0.66 -28.91 -16.26
N GLN A 136 -0.02 -27.76 -16.09
CA GLN A 136 0.56 -26.46 -16.44
C GLN A 136 1.81 -26.16 -15.64
N ARG A 137 1.82 -26.45 -14.33
CA ARG A 137 2.99 -26.26 -13.45
C ARG A 137 4.17 -27.14 -13.88
N GLU A 138 3.89 -28.39 -14.26
CA GLU A 138 4.90 -29.32 -14.78
C GLU A 138 5.47 -28.82 -16.10
N TRP A 139 4.62 -28.46 -17.05
CA TRP A 139 5.04 -27.92 -18.34
C TRP A 139 5.89 -26.63 -18.17
N THR A 140 5.44 -25.72 -17.29
CA THR A 140 6.16 -24.47 -17.00
C THR A 140 7.56 -24.76 -16.50
N ARG A 141 7.68 -25.66 -15.51
CA ARG A 141 8.96 -26.05 -14.94
C ARG A 141 9.91 -26.64 -15.99
N ASP A 142 9.39 -27.50 -16.88
CA ASP A 142 10.21 -28.28 -17.77
C ASP A 142 10.50 -27.57 -19.09
N HIS A 143 9.64 -26.65 -19.54
CA HIS A 143 9.70 -26.07 -20.87
C HIS A 143 9.75 -24.56 -20.94
N ALA A 144 9.13 -23.81 -20.01
CA ALA A 144 9.06 -22.37 -20.11
C ALA A 144 10.45 -21.69 -20.04
N GLU A 145 10.65 -20.67 -20.86
CA GLU A 145 11.85 -19.81 -20.90
C GLU A 145 11.59 -18.49 -20.16
N TYR A 146 10.35 -18.00 -20.22
CA TYR A 146 9.89 -16.80 -19.53
C TYR A 146 8.75 -17.17 -18.57
N VAL A 147 9.01 -17.11 -17.28
CA VAL A 147 8.03 -17.47 -16.24
C VAL A 147 7.57 -16.21 -15.53
N LEU A 148 6.25 -15.98 -15.56
CA LEU A 148 5.59 -14.88 -14.83
C LEU A 148 4.94 -15.44 -13.56
N THR A 149 5.24 -14.82 -12.43
CA THR A 149 4.77 -15.29 -11.13
C THR A 149 4.63 -14.12 -10.15
N ASN A 150 4.36 -14.42 -8.88
CA ASN A 150 4.29 -13.46 -7.80
C ASN A 150 5.14 -13.90 -6.58
N PRO A 151 5.42 -13.02 -5.63
CA PRO A 151 6.23 -13.35 -4.45
C PRO A 151 5.68 -14.52 -3.63
N ASP A 152 4.35 -14.70 -3.55
CA ASP A 152 3.73 -15.79 -2.80
C ASP A 152 4.09 -17.15 -3.39
N MET A 153 4.00 -17.29 -4.71
CA MET A 153 4.35 -18.53 -5.41
C MET A 153 5.85 -18.81 -5.35
N LEU A 154 6.67 -17.75 -5.41
CA LEU A 154 8.10 -17.88 -5.23
C LEU A 154 8.42 -18.41 -3.83
N HIS A 155 7.83 -17.81 -2.79
CA HIS A 155 8.00 -18.17 -1.39
C HIS A 155 7.51 -19.59 -1.07
N ARG A 156 6.28 -19.93 -1.51
CA ARG A 156 5.58 -21.17 -1.09
C ARG A 156 5.81 -22.36 -2.01
N SER A 157 6.21 -22.13 -3.27
CA SER A 157 6.29 -23.21 -4.29
C SER A 157 7.69 -23.36 -4.89
N LEU A 158 8.21 -22.30 -5.52
CA LEU A 158 9.44 -22.40 -6.30
C LEU A 158 10.66 -22.60 -5.41
N LEU A 159 10.87 -21.77 -4.39
CA LEU A 159 12.03 -21.85 -3.51
C LEU A 159 12.08 -23.13 -2.69
N PRO A 160 10.99 -23.56 -2.00
CA PRO A 160 11.01 -24.84 -1.30
C PRO A 160 11.15 -26.05 -2.23
N GLY A 161 10.75 -25.92 -3.49
CA GLY A 161 10.84 -26.95 -4.53
C GLY A 161 12.02 -26.79 -5.49
N HIS A 162 13.03 -25.98 -5.16
CA HIS A 162 14.08 -25.54 -6.08
C HIS A 162 14.87 -26.67 -6.77
N GLU A 163 14.97 -27.84 -6.14
CA GLU A 163 15.63 -28.99 -6.78
C GLU A 163 14.91 -29.43 -8.05
N ARG A 164 13.57 -29.41 -8.04
CA ARG A 164 12.76 -29.70 -9.24
C ARG A 164 12.88 -28.59 -10.29
N TRP A 165 13.17 -27.37 -9.87
CA TRP A 165 13.39 -26.20 -10.74
C TRP A 165 14.86 -25.98 -11.14
N SER A 166 15.78 -26.88 -10.75
CA SER A 166 17.22 -26.71 -10.89
C SER A 166 17.66 -26.35 -12.32
N ARG A 167 17.06 -26.99 -13.35
CA ARG A 167 17.36 -26.69 -14.76
C ARG A 167 16.92 -25.28 -15.16
N TYR A 168 15.80 -24.80 -14.68
CA TYR A 168 15.31 -23.46 -14.92
C TYR A 168 16.14 -22.42 -14.16
N LEU A 169 16.34 -22.63 -12.87
CA LEU A 169 17.14 -21.75 -12.02
C LEU A 169 18.58 -21.63 -12.49
N GLY A 170 19.21 -22.72 -12.92
CA GLY A 170 20.55 -22.70 -13.48
C GLY A 170 20.69 -22.01 -14.86
N SER A 171 19.56 -21.81 -15.56
CA SER A 171 19.53 -21.03 -16.81
C SER A 171 19.14 -19.57 -16.62
N LEU A 172 18.78 -19.17 -15.40
CA LEU A 172 18.20 -17.85 -15.11
C LEU A 172 19.20 -16.73 -15.40
N ARG A 173 18.83 -15.85 -16.34
CA ARG A 173 19.65 -14.71 -16.78
C ARG A 173 19.11 -13.39 -16.26
N PHE A 174 17.80 -13.25 -16.16
CA PHE A 174 17.14 -12.04 -15.70
C PHE A 174 16.08 -12.34 -14.65
N VAL A 175 16.00 -11.50 -13.63
CA VAL A 175 14.89 -11.40 -12.71
C VAL A 175 14.30 -10.00 -12.85
N VAL A 176 13.07 -9.92 -13.34
CA VAL A 176 12.33 -8.68 -13.48
C VAL A 176 11.42 -8.54 -12.25
N VAL A 177 11.49 -7.42 -11.56
CA VAL A 177 10.65 -7.09 -10.40
C VAL A 177 9.82 -5.89 -10.79
N ASP A 178 8.57 -6.13 -11.18
CA ASP A 178 7.69 -5.07 -11.66
C ASP A 178 6.88 -4.45 -10.53
N GLU A 179 6.49 -3.18 -10.73
CA GLU A 179 5.80 -2.34 -9.75
C GLU A 179 6.48 -2.37 -8.36
N ALA A 180 7.80 -2.21 -8.34
CA ALA A 180 8.64 -2.39 -7.14
C ALA A 180 8.22 -1.49 -5.96
N HIS A 181 7.58 -0.34 -6.22
CA HIS A 181 7.04 0.56 -5.19
C HIS A 181 5.86 -0.03 -4.38
N HIS A 182 5.26 -1.13 -4.85
CA HIS A 182 4.25 -1.87 -4.07
C HIS A 182 4.83 -2.70 -2.93
N TYR A 183 6.13 -3.02 -2.97
CA TYR A 183 6.81 -3.79 -1.93
C TYR A 183 7.24 -2.86 -0.80
N ARG A 184 6.28 -2.51 0.07
CA ARG A 184 6.45 -1.61 1.23
C ARG A 184 5.93 -2.25 2.51
N GLY A 185 6.26 -1.66 3.66
CA GLY A 185 5.87 -2.16 4.96
C GLY A 185 6.31 -3.60 5.19
N VAL A 186 5.53 -4.37 5.93
CA VAL A 186 5.84 -5.77 6.24
C VAL A 186 5.90 -6.63 4.97
N PHE A 187 5.01 -6.41 4.00
CA PHE A 187 5.04 -7.12 2.73
C PHE A 187 6.35 -6.88 1.98
N GLY A 188 6.82 -5.62 1.91
CA GLY A 188 8.11 -5.28 1.31
C GLY A 188 9.29 -5.95 2.01
N ALA A 189 9.26 -6.00 3.34
CA ALA A 189 10.27 -6.68 4.15
C ALA A 189 10.34 -8.19 3.84
N HIS A 190 9.18 -8.86 3.75
CA HIS A 190 9.11 -10.27 3.35
C HIS A 190 9.63 -10.49 1.93
N VAL A 191 9.21 -9.65 0.95
CA VAL A 191 9.67 -9.77 -0.43
C VAL A 191 11.19 -9.58 -0.53
N ALA A 192 11.76 -8.65 0.23
CA ALA A 192 13.20 -8.47 0.30
C ALA A 192 13.93 -9.76 0.74
N GLN A 193 13.41 -10.46 1.74
CA GLN A 193 13.97 -11.74 2.18
C GLN A 193 13.72 -12.88 1.18
N VAL A 194 12.56 -12.89 0.49
CA VAL A 194 12.29 -13.84 -0.61
C VAL A 194 13.29 -13.65 -1.74
N LEU A 195 13.62 -12.41 -2.12
CA LEU A 195 14.61 -12.14 -3.18
C LEU A 195 16.03 -12.54 -2.76
N ARG A 196 16.42 -12.37 -1.49
CA ARG A 196 17.69 -12.86 -0.96
C ARG A 196 17.78 -14.39 -1.02
N ARG A 197 16.71 -15.09 -0.64
CA ARG A 197 16.62 -16.55 -0.80
C ARG A 197 16.70 -16.97 -2.26
N LEU A 198 16.04 -16.25 -3.18
CA LEU A 198 16.13 -16.51 -4.61
C LEU A 198 17.57 -16.40 -5.12
N ARG A 199 18.29 -15.33 -4.75
CA ARG A 199 19.71 -15.15 -5.11
C ARG A 199 20.56 -16.32 -4.62
N ARG A 200 20.36 -16.71 -3.36
CA ARG A 200 21.05 -17.87 -2.75
C ARG A 200 20.80 -19.17 -3.54
N VAL A 201 19.54 -19.42 -3.86
CA VAL A 201 19.14 -20.64 -4.61
C VAL A 201 19.66 -20.58 -6.06
N CYS A 202 19.64 -19.43 -6.73
CA CYS A 202 20.26 -19.26 -8.04
C CYS A 202 21.75 -19.58 -8.02
N ALA A 203 22.49 -19.03 -7.06
CA ALA A 203 23.92 -19.31 -6.90
C ALA A 203 24.19 -20.80 -6.63
N LEU A 204 23.33 -21.49 -5.86
CA LEU A 204 23.40 -22.93 -5.66
C LEU A 204 23.32 -23.73 -6.96
N HIS A 205 22.53 -23.25 -7.94
CA HIS A 205 22.38 -23.87 -9.25
C HIS A 205 23.32 -23.27 -10.31
N GLY A 206 24.29 -22.44 -9.93
CA GLY A 206 25.32 -21.86 -10.81
C GLY A 206 24.86 -20.67 -11.64
N ALA A 207 23.79 -20.00 -11.25
CA ALA A 207 23.28 -18.80 -11.92
C ALA A 207 23.45 -17.55 -11.05
N ASP A 208 23.76 -16.42 -11.71
CA ASP A 208 23.81 -15.08 -11.13
C ASP A 208 22.99 -14.13 -12.02
N PRO A 209 21.66 -14.06 -11.84
CA PRO A 209 20.81 -13.29 -12.73
C PRO A 209 20.93 -11.79 -12.50
N THR A 210 20.82 -11.04 -13.60
CA THR A 210 20.67 -9.57 -13.54
C THR A 210 19.26 -9.19 -13.10
N PHE A 211 19.16 -8.36 -12.06
CA PHE A 211 17.90 -7.83 -11.57
C PHE A 211 17.54 -6.54 -12.31
N VAL A 212 16.32 -6.49 -12.85
CA VAL A 212 15.74 -5.31 -13.50
C VAL A 212 14.44 -4.98 -12.77
N LEU A 213 14.45 -3.87 -12.04
CA LEU A 213 13.27 -3.41 -11.31
C LEU A 213 12.57 -2.33 -12.14
N ALA A 214 11.24 -2.39 -12.19
CA ALA A 214 10.41 -1.34 -12.76
C ALA A 214 9.49 -0.77 -11.68
N SER A 215 9.38 0.55 -11.64
CA SER A 215 8.63 1.25 -10.62
C SER A 215 8.01 2.52 -11.17
N ALA A 216 6.92 3.00 -10.59
CA ALA A 216 6.55 4.39 -10.70
C ALA A 216 7.67 5.28 -10.14
N THR A 217 7.60 6.57 -10.39
CA THR A 217 8.55 7.53 -9.82
C THR A 217 8.61 7.37 -8.30
N MET A 218 9.81 7.24 -7.75
CA MET A 218 10.08 7.13 -6.32
C MET A 218 11.30 7.96 -5.94
N ALA A 219 11.36 8.42 -4.70
CA ALA A 219 12.57 9.02 -4.15
C ALA A 219 13.65 7.95 -3.95
N ASP A 220 14.90 8.30 -4.16
CA ASP A 220 16.08 7.46 -3.90
C ASP A 220 15.92 6.02 -4.44
N PRO A 221 15.62 5.85 -5.75
CA PRO A 221 15.29 4.55 -6.32
C PRO A 221 16.41 3.52 -6.18
N GLU A 222 17.69 3.94 -6.21
CA GLU A 222 18.84 3.07 -5.98
C GLU A 222 18.82 2.48 -4.57
N VAL A 223 18.55 3.31 -3.58
CA VAL A 223 18.53 2.92 -2.16
C VAL A 223 17.38 1.94 -1.92
N ALA A 224 16.18 2.25 -2.40
CA ALA A 224 15.02 1.40 -2.27
C ALA A 224 15.21 0.04 -2.96
N ALA A 225 15.71 0.04 -4.20
CA ALA A 225 15.99 -1.17 -4.96
C ALA A 225 17.13 -2.00 -4.33
N GLY A 226 18.17 -1.34 -3.84
CA GLY A 226 19.28 -1.96 -3.11
C GLY A 226 18.80 -2.62 -1.83
N ARG A 227 17.97 -1.94 -1.04
CA ARG A 227 17.38 -2.48 0.18
C ARG A 227 16.46 -3.67 -0.09
N LEU A 228 15.69 -3.63 -1.20
CA LEU A 228 14.81 -4.72 -1.62
C LEU A 228 15.59 -5.97 -2.08
N THR A 229 16.64 -5.80 -2.87
CA THR A 229 17.37 -6.92 -3.51
C THR A 229 18.62 -7.35 -2.74
N GLY A 230 19.18 -6.49 -1.89
CA GLY A 230 20.49 -6.66 -1.27
C GLY A 230 21.65 -6.55 -2.28
N LEU A 231 21.48 -5.75 -3.35
CA LEU A 231 22.43 -5.55 -4.45
C LEU A 231 22.69 -4.07 -4.65
N GLU A 232 23.83 -3.73 -5.25
CA GLU A 232 24.05 -2.40 -5.79
C GLU A 232 23.24 -2.27 -7.09
N VAL A 233 22.38 -1.25 -7.18
CA VAL A 233 21.45 -1.05 -8.30
C VAL A 233 21.64 0.34 -8.89
N THR A 234 21.72 0.45 -10.20
CA THR A 234 21.80 1.74 -10.93
C THR A 234 20.40 2.24 -11.26
N ALA A 235 20.09 3.50 -10.97
CA ALA A 235 18.79 4.08 -11.35
C ALA A 235 18.78 4.71 -12.73
N VAL A 236 17.62 4.59 -13.39
CA VAL A 236 17.21 5.36 -14.56
C VAL A 236 15.90 6.05 -14.20
N ALA A 237 15.98 7.31 -13.77
CA ALA A 237 14.86 8.07 -13.22
C ALA A 237 14.35 9.19 -14.14
N GLU A 238 15.13 9.58 -15.15
CA GLU A 238 14.72 10.57 -16.14
C GLU A 238 13.67 9.97 -17.09
N ASP A 239 12.45 10.51 -17.03
CA ASP A 239 11.37 10.06 -17.90
C ASP A 239 11.41 10.80 -19.25
N ALA A 240 11.80 10.08 -20.30
CA ALA A 240 11.89 10.55 -21.67
C ALA A 240 10.61 10.30 -22.51
N SER A 241 9.53 9.81 -21.90
CA SER A 241 8.27 9.57 -22.59
C SER A 241 7.51 10.88 -22.89
N PRO A 242 6.71 10.93 -23.96
CA PRO A 242 5.85 12.07 -24.22
C PRO A 242 4.73 12.14 -23.17
N ARG A 243 4.29 13.36 -22.86
CA ARG A 243 3.11 13.60 -22.03
C ARG A 243 2.27 14.69 -22.67
N GLY A 244 0.96 14.46 -22.76
CA GLY A 244 -0.01 15.48 -23.12
C GLY A 244 -0.13 16.57 -22.07
N GLU A 245 -0.86 17.63 -22.37
CA GLU A 245 -1.22 18.66 -21.41
C GLU A 245 -2.16 18.10 -20.35
N LEU A 246 -1.92 18.45 -19.07
CA LEU A 246 -2.71 17.96 -17.95
C LEU A 246 -3.15 19.12 -17.05
N GLU A 247 -4.46 19.26 -16.87
CA GLU A 247 -5.09 20.19 -15.93
C GLU A 247 -5.37 19.44 -14.62
N LEU A 248 -4.76 19.88 -13.51
CA LEU A 248 -4.96 19.30 -12.18
C LEU A 248 -5.79 20.24 -11.32
N VAL A 249 -6.83 19.68 -10.69
CA VAL A 249 -7.74 20.41 -9.80
C VAL A 249 -7.78 19.74 -8.44
N LEU A 250 -7.55 20.51 -7.38
CA LEU A 250 -7.79 20.09 -6.00
C LEU A 250 -9.14 20.66 -5.57
N TRP A 251 -10.06 19.76 -5.24
CA TRP A 251 -11.47 20.04 -4.98
C TRP A 251 -11.82 19.73 -3.54
N GLU A 252 -12.38 20.73 -2.85
CA GLU A 252 -12.82 20.57 -1.47
C GLU A 252 -14.35 20.63 -1.39
N PRO A 253 -15.01 19.56 -0.88
CA PRO A 253 -16.44 19.55 -0.68
C PRO A 253 -16.89 20.63 0.34
N PRO A 254 -18.11 21.21 0.19
CA PRO A 254 -18.62 22.20 1.12
C PRO A 254 -18.91 21.60 2.50
N LEU A 255 -18.83 22.45 3.54
CA LEU A 255 -19.28 22.10 4.88
C LEU A 255 -20.80 22.02 4.96
N ILE A 256 -21.28 21.07 5.75
CA ILE A 256 -22.67 20.88 6.15
C ILE A 256 -22.71 21.06 7.68
N GLU A 257 -23.51 22.01 8.16
CA GLU A 257 -23.64 22.24 9.59
C GLU A 257 -24.39 21.09 10.27
N GLY A 258 -23.93 20.69 11.47
CA GLY A 258 -24.66 19.82 12.38
C GLY A 258 -24.75 18.34 11.99
N GLY A 259 -23.95 17.86 11.02
CA GLY A 259 -24.03 16.48 10.54
C GLY A 259 -23.11 15.47 11.24
N GLY A 260 -22.17 15.92 12.09
CA GLY A 260 -21.16 15.09 12.74
C GLY A 260 -21.44 14.73 14.19
N GLU A 261 -20.57 13.92 14.78
CA GLU A 261 -20.60 13.58 16.21
C GLU A 261 -20.54 14.87 17.05
N HIS A 262 -21.33 14.94 18.11
CA HIS A 262 -21.44 16.11 18.99
C HIS A 262 -21.80 17.44 18.26
N GLY A 263 -22.50 17.35 17.10
CA GLY A 263 -22.88 18.53 16.31
C GLY A 263 -21.73 19.17 15.53
N ALA A 264 -20.60 18.47 15.39
CA ALA A 264 -19.48 18.97 14.58
C ALA A 264 -19.89 19.19 13.11
N PRO A 265 -19.36 20.23 12.45
CA PRO A 265 -19.55 20.39 11.01
C PRO A 265 -18.85 19.24 10.28
N VAL A 266 -19.47 18.72 9.23
CA VAL A 266 -18.91 17.69 8.35
C VAL A 266 -18.91 18.19 6.92
N ARG A 267 -17.97 17.70 6.10
CA ARG A 267 -17.97 18.00 4.68
C ARG A 267 -18.94 17.07 3.94
N ARG A 268 -19.52 17.57 2.86
CA ARG A 268 -20.29 16.74 1.95
C ARG A 268 -19.41 15.56 1.48
N ALA A 269 -20.00 14.37 1.45
CA ALA A 269 -19.27 13.16 1.15
C ALA A 269 -18.55 13.26 -0.21
N ALA A 270 -17.25 12.93 -0.25
CA ALA A 270 -16.45 12.95 -1.47
C ALA A 270 -17.04 12.07 -2.59
N THR A 271 -17.70 10.95 -2.23
CA THR A 271 -18.42 10.09 -3.20
C THR A 271 -19.61 10.80 -3.85
N ALA A 272 -20.32 11.65 -3.12
CA ALA A 272 -21.42 12.44 -3.68
C ALA A 272 -20.90 13.53 -4.64
N GLU A 273 -19.81 14.23 -4.27
CA GLU A 273 -19.16 15.19 -5.17
C GLU A 273 -18.59 14.49 -6.41
N THR A 274 -18.00 13.31 -6.25
CA THR A 274 -17.49 12.50 -7.36
C THR A 274 -18.61 12.11 -8.33
N ALA A 275 -19.79 11.71 -7.83
CA ALA A 275 -20.93 11.37 -8.67
C ALA A 275 -21.43 12.59 -9.48
N ASP A 276 -21.52 13.77 -8.84
CA ASP A 276 -21.89 15.01 -9.55
C ASP A 276 -20.87 15.37 -10.64
N LEU A 277 -19.56 15.26 -10.34
CA LEU A 277 -18.49 15.57 -11.31
C LEU A 277 -18.49 14.60 -12.50
N ILE A 278 -18.67 13.29 -12.25
CA ILE A 278 -18.80 12.31 -13.33
C ILE A 278 -20.01 12.64 -14.20
N THR A 279 -21.14 12.99 -13.59
CA THR A 279 -22.36 13.34 -14.29
C THR A 279 -22.12 14.54 -15.23
N ASP A 280 -21.52 15.61 -14.73
CA ASP A 280 -21.20 16.78 -15.55
C ASP A 280 -20.25 16.46 -16.72
N LEU A 281 -19.20 15.67 -16.44
CA LEU A 281 -18.23 15.27 -17.47
C LEU A 281 -18.86 14.37 -18.55
N VAL A 282 -19.72 13.43 -18.15
CA VAL A 282 -20.43 12.54 -19.07
C VAL A 282 -21.45 13.31 -19.95
N VAL A 283 -22.13 14.31 -19.38
CA VAL A 283 -23.02 15.19 -20.16
C VAL A 283 -22.26 15.93 -21.25
N GLU A 284 -20.99 16.29 -21.02
CA GLU A 284 -20.09 16.93 -21.99
C GLU A 284 -19.33 15.91 -22.87
N ASP A 285 -19.76 14.65 -22.91
CA ASP A 285 -19.15 13.54 -23.68
C ASP A 285 -17.68 13.25 -23.31
N VAL A 286 -17.27 13.57 -22.09
CA VAL A 286 -15.90 13.37 -21.57
C VAL A 286 -15.77 11.98 -20.95
N ARG A 287 -14.89 11.14 -21.49
CA ARG A 287 -14.64 9.81 -20.95
C ARG A 287 -13.89 9.87 -19.61
N THR A 288 -14.57 9.45 -18.57
CA THR A 288 -14.14 9.69 -17.19
C THR A 288 -13.95 8.39 -16.41
N LEU A 289 -12.81 8.25 -15.75
CA LEU A 289 -12.57 7.20 -14.75
C LEU A 289 -12.54 7.83 -13.36
N ALA A 290 -13.34 7.31 -12.43
CA ALA A 290 -13.29 7.72 -11.02
C ALA A 290 -12.70 6.64 -10.15
N PHE A 291 -11.69 7.00 -9.35
CA PHE A 291 -11.13 6.11 -8.32
C PHE A 291 -11.80 6.35 -6.99
N VAL A 292 -12.31 5.29 -6.37
CA VAL A 292 -13.01 5.32 -5.08
C VAL A 292 -12.47 4.22 -4.18
N ARG A 293 -12.09 4.54 -2.94
CA ARG A 293 -11.36 3.61 -2.06
C ARG A 293 -12.15 2.36 -1.62
N SER A 294 -13.48 2.42 -1.56
CA SER A 294 -14.30 1.31 -1.06
C SER A 294 -15.18 0.70 -2.15
N ARG A 295 -15.37 -0.62 -2.09
CA ARG A 295 -16.25 -1.36 -3.01
C ARG A 295 -17.68 -0.81 -2.98
N ARG A 296 -18.23 -0.53 -1.79
CA ARG A 296 -19.56 0.08 -1.62
C ARG A 296 -19.60 1.50 -2.23
N GLY A 297 -18.54 2.29 -2.01
CA GLY A 297 -18.44 3.64 -2.58
C GLY A 297 -18.48 3.64 -4.09
N VAL A 298 -17.79 2.71 -4.75
CA VAL A 298 -17.79 2.54 -6.23
C VAL A 298 -19.22 2.32 -6.75
N GLU A 299 -19.96 1.38 -6.16
CA GLU A 299 -21.35 1.10 -6.55
C GLU A 299 -22.27 2.30 -6.27
N THR A 300 -22.07 2.99 -5.14
CA THR A 300 -22.84 4.18 -4.78
C THR A 300 -22.62 5.32 -5.78
N VAL A 301 -21.35 5.57 -6.19
CA VAL A 301 -21.02 6.60 -7.19
C VAL A 301 -21.66 6.26 -8.52
N ALA A 302 -21.49 5.03 -9.05
CA ALA A 302 -22.05 4.63 -10.34
C ALA A 302 -23.58 4.73 -10.34
N ARG A 303 -24.25 4.23 -9.32
CA ARG A 303 -25.71 4.31 -9.18
C ARG A 303 -26.19 5.76 -9.14
N ARG A 304 -25.58 6.60 -8.30
CA ARG A 304 -25.97 8.01 -8.16
C ARG A 304 -25.73 8.80 -9.45
N SER A 305 -24.61 8.57 -10.12
CA SER A 305 -24.36 9.21 -11.44
C SER A 305 -25.41 8.82 -12.46
N ASN A 306 -25.82 7.55 -12.54
CA ASN A 306 -26.86 7.12 -13.47
C ASN A 306 -28.25 7.70 -13.14
N GLU A 307 -28.59 7.86 -11.85
CA GLU A 307 -29.81 8.55 -11.42
C GLU A 307 -29.81 9.99 -11.93
N LEU A 308 -28.72 10.74 -11.68
CA LEU A 308 -28.57 12.13 -12.10
C LEU A 308 -28.56 12.28 -13.65
N LEU A 309 -27.86 11.40 -14.34
CA LEU A 309 -27.84 11.37 -15.81
C LEU A 309 -29.21 11.12 -16.38
N GLY A 310 -30.02 10.22 -15.79
CA GLY A 310 -31.39 9.95 -16.19
C GLY A 310 -32.34 11.13 -15.97
N GLU A 311 -32.06 12.01 -15.01
CA GLU A 311 -32.77 13.26 -14.79
C GLU A 311 -32.45 14.30 -15.89
N VAL A 312 -31.22 14.29 -16.44
CA VAL A 312 -30.79 15.20 -17.53
C VAL A 312 -31.28 14.70 -18.88
N ASP A 313 -30.98 13.44 -19.22
CA ASP A 313 -31.40 12.76 -20.43
C ASP A 313 -31.50 11.25 -20.19
N PRO A 314 -32.68 10.64 -20.38
CA PRO A 314 -32.86 9.20 -20.26
C PRO A 314 -31.93 8.36 -21.14
N ALA A 315 -31.41 8.91 -22.26
CA ALA A 315 -30.44 8.24 -23.12
C ALA A 315 -29.04 8.10 -22.47
N LEU A 316 -28.74 8.97 -21.52
CA LEU A 316 -27.50 8.93 -20.76
C LEU A 316 -27.57 8.01 -19.53
N ALA A 317 -28.77 7.63 -19.10
CA ALA A 317 -28.93 6.63 -18.05
C ALA A 317 -28.19 5.34 -18.44
N ARG A 318 -27.38 4.79 -17.53
CA ARG A 318 -26.52 3.61 -17.74
C ARG A 318 -25.25 3.86 -18.60
N ARG A 319 -24.81 5.11 -18.76
CA ARG A 319 -23.52 5.43 -19.39
C ARG A 319 -22.36 5.37 -18.38
N VAL A 320 -22.66 5.14 -17.10
CA VAL A 320 -21.69 4.99 -16.02
C VAL A 320 -21.87 3.62 -15.37
N ASP A 321 -20.78 2.88 -15.14
CA ASP A 321 -20.81 1.61 -14.43
C ASP A 321 -19.73 1.53 -13.35
N SER A 322 -19.79 0.49 -12.53
CA SER A 322 -18.85 0.21 -11.46
C SER A 322 -17.87 -0.89 -11.86
N TYR A 323 -16.61 -0.79 -11.38
CA TYR A 323 -15.58 -1.80 -11.59
C TYR A 323 -14.82 -2.07 -10.29
N ARG A 324 -14.84 -3.32 -9.82
CA ARG A 324 -14.16 -3.69 -8.59
C ARG A 324 -13.67 -5.14 -8.58
N GLY A 325 -12.74 -5.42 -7.68
CA GLY A 325 -12.38 -6.80 -7.36
C GLY A 325 -13.58 -7.58 -6.84
N GLY A 326 -13.74 -8.81 -7.34
CA GLY A 326 -14.85 -9.69 -7.00
C GLY A 326 -15.90 -9.85 -8.11
N TYR A 327 -15.83 -9.07 -9.18
CA TYR A 327 -16.56 -9.35 -10.41
C TYR A 327 -15.93 -10.52 -11.16
N LEU A 328 -16.74 -11.28 -11.91
CA LEU A 328 -16.24 -12.35 -12.74
C LEU A 328 -15.27 -11.82 -13.82
N PRO A 329 -14.29 -12.62 -14.25
CA PRO A 329 -13.34 -12.19 -15.28
C PRO A 329 -14.02 -11.76 -16.60
N GLU A 330 -15.13 -12.43 -16.96
CA GLU A 330 -15.94 -12.13 -18.15
C GLU A 330 -16.61 -10.77 -18.03
N GLU A 331 -17.21 -10.47 -16.88
CA GLU A 331 -17.86 -9.18 -16.57
C GLU A 331 -16.85 -8.04 -16.64
N ARG A 332 -15.68 -8.21 -16.05
CA ARG A 332 -14.62 -7.22 -16.09
C ARG A 332 -14.17 -6.91 -17.51
N ARG A 333 -13.95 -7.95 -18.34
CA ARG A 333 -13.58 -7.78 -19.76
C ARG A 333 -14.66 -7.08 -20.57
N ALA A 334 -15.96 -7.36 -20.28
CA ALA A 334 -17.07 -6.68 -20.92
C ALA A 334 -17.09 -5.18 -20.58
N LEU A 335 -16.95 -4.82 -19.30
CA LEU A 335 -16.90 -3.43 -18.85
C LEU A 335 -15.71 -2.66 -19.45
N GLU A 336 -14.55 -3.28 -19.55
CA GLU A 336 -13.37 -2.70 -20.19
C GLU A 336 -13.57 -2.48 -21.70
N ALA A 337 -14.24 -3.41 -22.39
CA ALA A 337 -14.59 -3.28 -23.80
C ALA A 337 -15.61 -2.16 -24.00
N ASP A 338 -16.59 -2.03 -23.10
CA ASP A 338 -17.62 -1.00 -23.15
C ASP A 338 -17.05 0.41 -22.93
N LEU A 339 -16.11 0.56 -22.01
CA LEU A 339 -15.40 1.82 -21.81
C LEU A 339 -14.50 2.17 -23.01
N ARG A 340 -13.78 1.19 -23.57
CA ARG A 340 -12.93 1.38 -24.77
C ARG A 340 -13.76 1.74 -26.01
N SER A 341 -14.92 1.15 -26.20
CA SER A 341 -15.79 1.43 -27.35
C SER A 341 -16.59 2.74 -27.21
N GLY A 342 -16.58 3.38 -26.02
CA GLY A 342 -17.39 4.55 -25.73
C GLY A 342 -18.88 4.25 -25.47
N ARG A 343 -19.27 2.98 -25.30
CA ARG A 343 -20.60 2.61 -24.78
C ARG A 343 -20.79 3.10 -23.35
N LEU A 344 -19.76 2.96 -22.52
CA LEU A 344 -19.65 3.65 -21.25
C LEU A 344 -18.81 4.91 -21.45
N LEU A 345 -19.26 6.02 -20.87
CA LEU A 345 -18.53 7.29 -20.79
C LEU A 345 -17.93 7.50 -19.41
N GLY A 346 -18.50 6.88 -18.38
CA GLY A 346 -17.99 6.95 -17.03
C GLY A 346 -17.79 5.57 -16.40
N MET A 347 -16.77 5.45 -15.56
CA MET A 347 -16.57 4.25 -14.76
C MET A 347 -16.07 4.63 -13.36
N ALA A 348 -16.77 4.16 -12.33
CA ALA A 348 -16.28 4.23 -10.97
C ALA A 348 -15.52 2.95 -10.63
N ALA A 349 -14.30 3.04 -10.13
CA ALA A 349 -13.44 1.88 -9.87
C ALA A 349 -12.72 1.95 -8.53
N THR A 350 -12.40 0.79 -7.95
CA THR A 350 -11.39 0.71 -6.90
C THR A 350 -9.99 0.82 -7.52
N ASN A 351 -8.95 0.72 -6.69
CA ASN A 351 -7.55 0.61 -7.17
C ASN A 351 -7.30 -0.60 -8.11
N ALA A 352 -8.30 -1.46 -8.35
CA ALA A 352 -8.20 -2.56 -9.32
C ALA A 352 -7.88 -2.09 -10.76
N LEU A 353 -8.25 -0.84 -11.12
CA LEU A 353 -7.89 -0.20 -12.39
C LEU A 353 -6.64 0.70 -12.31
N GLU A 354 -5.98 0.75 -11.17
CA GLU A 354 -4.74 1.50 -11.00
C GLU A 354 -3.57 0.81 -11.72
N LEU A 355 -3.57 -0.53 -11.77
CA LEU A 355 -2.49 -1.35 -12.31
C LEU A 355 -2.96 -2.25 -13.46
N GLY A 356 -2.10 -2.44 -14.45
CA GLY A 356 -2.13 -3.55 -15.39
C GLY A 356 -3.13 -3.46 -16.55
N ILE A 357 -4.15 -2.60 -16.51
CA ILE A 357 -5.14 -2.55 -17.58
C ILE A 357 -4.87 -1.36 -18.51
N ASP A 358 -4.73 -1.64 -19.79
CA ASP A 358 -4.58 -0.61 -20.81
C ASP A 358 -5.97 -0.10 -21.26
N ILE A 359 -6.45 0.93 -20.58
CA ILE A 359 -7.62 1.69 -20.98
C ILE A 359 -7.11 2.95 -21.67
N ALA A 360 -7.05 2.90 -23.00
CA ALA A 360 -6.68 4.06 -23.80
C ALA A 360 -7.89 5.02 -23.99
N GLY A 361 -7.60 6.31 -24.09
CA GLY A 361 -8.58 7.31 -24.49
C GLY A 361 -9.47 7.84 -23.35
N LEU A 362 -9.01 7.86 -22.13
CA LEU A 362 -9.63 8.59 -21.04
C LEU A 362 -9.24 10.07 -21.13
N ASP A 363 -10.24 10.94 -20.99
CA ASP A 363 -10.06 12.39 -21.04
C ASP A 363 -9.99 12.98 -19.63
N ALA A 364 -10.66 12.34 -18.66
CA ALA A 364 -10.68 12.79 -17.28
C ALA A 364 -10.48 11.65 -16.26
N VAL A 365 -9.86 11.99 -15.14
CA VAL A 365 -9.78 11.15 -13.94
C VAL A 365 -10.26 11.94 -12.73
N VAL A 366 -11.16 11.35 -11.94
CA VAL A 366 -11.63 11.89 -10.66
C VAL A 366 -11.19 10.96 -9.54
N ILE A 367 -10.51 11.48 -8.53
CA ILE A 367 -10.00 10.69 -7.40
C ILE A 367 -10.79 11.08 -6.16
N SER A 368 -11.60 10.17 -5.65
CA SER A 368 -12.45 10.35 -4.46
C SER A 368 -11.63 10.05 -3.19
N GLY A 369 -10.95 11.05 -2.71
CA GLY A 369 -9.99 11.00 -1.62
C GLY A 369 -8.57 10.62 -2.05
N TYR A 370 -7.60 11.19 -1.37
CA TYR A 370 -6.18 10.89 -1.63
C TYR A 370 -5.88 9.40 -1.51
N PRO A 371 -5.20 8.78 -2.49
CA PRO A 371 -5.07 7.33 -2.55
C PRO A 371 -4.04 6.74 -1.56
N GLY A 372 -3.44 7.57 -0.71
CA GLY A 372 -2.51 7.18 0.36
C GLY A 372 -1.05 7.40 0.02
N THR A 373 -0.67 7.52 -1.27
CA THR A 373 0.69 7.88 -1.69
C THR A 373 0.66 8.79 -2.91
N ARG A 374 1.70 9.62 -3.08
CA ARG A 374 1.89 10.42 -4.31
C ARG A 374 2.10 9.51 -5.52
N ALA A 375 2.76 8.37 -5.33
CA ALA A 375 2.92 7.36 -6.39
C ALA A 375 1.55 6.92 -6.94
N ALA A 376 0.63 6.48 -6.06
CA ALA A 376 -0.72 6.08 -6.45
C ALA A 376 -1.51 7.25 -7.06
N PHE A 377 -1.38 8.46 -6.51
CA PHE A 377 -2.01 9.65 -7.07
C PHE A 377 -1.57 9.88 -8.53
N TRP A 378 -0.27 9.88 -8.80
CA TRP A 378 0.24 10.06 -10.16
C TRP A 378 -0.07 8.87 -11.07
N GLN A 379 -0.17 7.64 -10.55
CA GLN A 379 -0.61 6.47 -11.30
C GLN A 379 -2.07 6.59 -11.74
N GLN A 380 -2.93 7.05 -10.84
CA GLN A 380 -4.36 7.25 -11.13
C GLN A 380 -4.56 8.42 -12.11
N VAL A 381 -3.95 9.57 -11.87
CA VAL A 381 -4.00 10.73 -12.78
C VAL A 381 -3.45 10.36 -14.16
N GLY A 382 -2.35 9.59 -14.22
CA GLY A 382 -1.72 9.15 -15.47
C GLY A 382 -2.56 8.17 -16.30
N ARG A 383 -3.77 7.80 -15.85
CA ARG A 383 -4.74 7.07 -16.68
C ARG A 383 -5.43 7.95 -17.72
N ALA A 384 -5.51 9.26 -17.49
CA ALA A 384 -6.01 10.22 -18.47
C ALA A 384 -4.87 10.76 -19.37
N GLY A 385 -5.23 11.22 -20.56
CA GLY A 385 -4.31 11.88 -21.50
C GLY A 385 -3.35 10.95 -22.23
N ARG A 386 -3.62 9.66 -22.30
CA ARG A 386 -2.82 8.74 -23.12
C ARG A 386 -2.95 9.09 -24.60
N ALA A 387 -1.90 8.90 -25.38
CA ALA A 387 -1.75 9.29 -26.78
C ALA A 387 -1.52 10.79 -27.04
N GLY A 388 -1.09 11.58 -26.04
CA GLY A 388 -0.72 12.98 -26.21
C GLY A 388 -1.88 13.97 -26.22
N GLY A 389 -3.12 13.51 -25.91
CA GLY A 389 -4.29 14.37 -25.73
C GLY A 389 -4.23 15.17 -24.42
N SER A 390 -4.99 16.28 -24.36
CA SER A 390 -5.20 17.03 -23.11
C SER A 390 -6.04 16.21 -22.14
N ALA A 391 -5.78 16.34 -20.84
CA ALA A 391 -6.45 15.59 -19.79
C ALA A 391 -6.80 16.44 -18.58
N ILE A 392 -7.80 15.99 -17.81
CA ILE A 392 -8.17 16.58 -16.52
C ILE A 392 -8.02 15.55 -15.41
N GLY A 393 -7.31 15.93 -14.35
CA GLY A 393 -7.26 15.18 -13.09
C GLY A 393 -7.89 15.98 -11.96
N VAL A 394 -8.84 15.41 -11.23
CA VAL A 394 -9.50 16.06 -10.10
C VAL A 394 -9.30 15.21 -8.85
N LEU A 395 -8.70 15.78 -7.80
CA LEU A 395 -8.67 15.20 -6.45
C LEU A 395 -9.80 15.82 -5.65
N VAL A 396 -10.78 15.02 -5.26
CA VAL A 396 -11.87 15.42 -4.37
C VAL A 396 -11.50 15.02 -2.94
N ALA A 397 -11.26 16.01 -2.07
CA ALA A 397 -10.88 15.78 -0.70
C ALA A 397 -11.99 15.04 0.09
N ARG A 398 -11.61 14.09 0.92
CA ARG A 398 -12.49 13.53 1.95
C ARG A 398 -12.46 14.40 3.19
N ASP A 399 -13.41 14.15 4.07
CA ASP A 399 -13.45 14.75 5.38
C ASP A 399 -12.47 14.01 6.31
N ASP A 400 -11.18 14.26 6.14
CA ASP A 400 -10.10 13.76 6.99
C ASP A 400 -8.89 14.72 6.98
N PRO A 401 -7.99 14.66 8.00
CA PRO A 401 -6.88 15.62 8.14
C PRO A 401 -5.93 15.64 6.95
N LEU A 402 -5.62 14.47 6.37
CA LEU A 402 -4.65 14.37 5.28
C LEU A 402 -5.16 15.00 4.00
N ASP A 403 -6.39 14.66 3.60
CA ASP A 403 -6.99 15.20 2.38
C ASP A 403 -7.17 16.72 2.51
N THR A 404 -7.63 17.19 3.67
CA THR A 404 -7.77 18.63 3.98
C THR A 404 -6.42 19.33 3.89
N TYR A 405 -5.38 18.80 4.52
CA TYR A 405 -4.04 19.35 4.42
C TYR A 405 -3.56 19.48 2.97
N LEU A 406 -3.73 18.43 2.17
CA LEU A 406 -3.23 18.41 0.78
C LEU A 406 -3.93 19.41 -0.14
N VAL A 407 -5.22 19.69 0.03
CA VAL A 407 -5.91 20.68 -0.81
C VAL A 407 -5.58 22.11 -0.41
N HIS A 408 -5.19 22.35 0.84
CA HIS A 408 -4.73 23.64 1.34
C HIS A 408 -3.22 23.86 1.17
N HIS A 409 -2.43 22.78 1.02
CA HIS A 409 -0.98 22.78 0.81
C HIS A 409 -0.60 22.03 -0.48
N PRO A 410 -0.97 22.56 -1.66
CA PRO A 410 -0.77 21.88 -2.94
C PRO A 410 0.68 21.53 -3.25
N GLU A 411 1.65 22.30 -2.70
CA GLU A 411 3.08 22.02 -2.81
C GLU A 411 3.46 20.69 -2.17
N ALA A 412 2.78 20.27 -1.12
CA ALA A 412 3.01 18.99 -0.46
C ALA A 412 2.65 17.79 -1.35
N LEU A 413 1.72 17.96 -2.29
CA LEU A 413 1.32 16.95 -3.26
C LEU A 413 2.05 17.10 -4.60
N LEU A 414 2.07 18.33 -5.15
CA LEU A 414 2.47 18.62 -6.52
C LEU A 414 3.92 19.13 -6.64
N GLY A 415 4.52 19.60 -5.55
CA GLY A 415 5.84 20.20 -5.51
C GLY A 415 6.95 19.33 -4.93
N ARG A 416 6.59 18.22 -4.28
CA ARG A 416 7.57 17.30 -3.68
C ARG A 416 7.76 16.05 -4.53
N PRO A 417 8.95 15.42 -4.50
CA PRO A 417 9.15 14.10 -5.12
C PRO A 417 8.23 13.06 -4.47
N VAL A 418 8.02 11.95 -5.18
CA VAL A 418 7.29 10.81 -4.64
C VAL A 418 8.05 10.24 -3.44
N GLU A 419 7.32 9.73 -2.48
CA GLU A 419 7.84 9.21 -1.22
C GLU A 419 8.82 8.05 -1.44
N GLY A 420 9.85 7.95 -0.60
CA GLY A 420 10.68 6.74 -0.51
C GLY A 420 9.88 5.56 0.02
N THR A 421 10.15 4.39 -0.51
CA THR A 421 9.50 3.15 -0.05
C THR A 421 10.04 2.76 1.33
N VAL A 422 9.16 2.66 2.32
CA VAL A 422 9.52 2.30 3.70
C VAL A 422 9.22 0.83 3.95
N PHE A 423 10.21 0.07 4.39
CA PHE A 423 10.10 -1.32 4.87
C PHE A 423 11.38 -1.71 5.61
N ASP A 424 11.28 -2.64 6.57
CA ASP A 424 12.42 -3.13 7.34
C ASP A 424 12.67 -4.62 7.11
N PRO A 425 13.65 -5.00 6.25
CA PRO A 425 14.00 -6.40 6.01
C PRO A 425 14.71 -7.05 7.19
N ASP A 426 15.23 -6.25 8.13
CA ASP A 426 15.97 -6.74 9.31
C ASP A 426 15.06 -6.96 10.53
N ASN A 427 13.75 -6.69 10.40
CA ASN A 427 12.76 -7.01 11.42
C ASN A 427 12.83 -8.50 11.80
N PRO A 428 13.10 -8.86 13.09
CA PRO A 428 13.27 -10.25 13.52
C PRO A 428 12.07 -11.15 13.23
N TYR A 429 10.85 -10.60 13.30
CA TYR A 429 9.61 -11.35 13.02
C TYR A 429 9.44 -11.68 11.55
N VAL A 430 10.10 -10.91 10.67
CA VAL A 430 10.20 -11.20 9.23
C VAL A 430 11.39 -12.10 8.96
N LEU A 431 12.57 -11.71 9.41
CA LEU A 431 13.84 -12.38 9.11
C LEU A 431 13.89 -13.82 9.63
N GLY A 432 13.39 -14.07 10.86
CA GLY A 432 13.45 -15.39 11.50
C GLY A 432 12.80 -16.50 10.67
N PRO A 433 11.52 -16.39 10.28
CA PRO A 433 10.86 -17.34 9.38
C PRO A 433 11.60 -17.57 8.05
N HIS A 434 12.20 -16.52 7.47
CA HIS A 434 12.95 -16.65 6.22
C HIS A 434 14.31 -17.35 6.41
N LEU A 435 14.99 -17.19 7.55
CA LEU A 435 16.17 -17.97 7.88
C LEU A 435 15.83 -19.46 8.06
N CYS A 436 14.71 -19.76 8.72
CA CYS A 436 14.20 -21.14 8.81
C CYS A 436 13.92 -21.74 7.44
N ALA A 437 13.22 -21.00 6.57
CA ALA A 437 12.94 -21.45 5.21
C ALA A 437 14.22 -21.64 4.37
N ALA A 438 15.18 -20.73 4.49
CA ALA A 438 16.48 -20.85 3.83
C ALA A 438 17.26 -22.09 4.32
N ALA A 439 17.21 -22.39 5.64
CA ALA A 439 17.85 -23.58 6.22
C ALA A 439 17.19 -24.89 5.75
N GLN A 440 15.87 -24.88 5.48
CA GLN A 440 15.16 -26.01 4.90
C GLN A 440 15.48 -26.22 3.42
N GLU A 441 15.62 -25.15 2.65
CA GLU A 441 16.00 -25.21 1.24
C GLU A 441 17.40 -25.82 1.08
N LYS A 442 18.34 -25.38 1.88
CA LYS A 442 19.70 -25.93 2.01
C LYS A 442 20.25 -25.47 3.35
N PRO A 443 20.96 -26.32 4.11
CA PRO A 443 21.57 -25.92 5.38
C PRO A 443 22.36 -24.62 5.25
N LEU A 444 22.08 -23.65 6.14
CA LEU A 444 22.69 -22.32 6.13
C LEU A 444 24.18 -22.41 6.49
N GLN A 445 25.04 -21.74 5.73
CA GLN A 445 26.46 -21.63 5.98
C GLN A 445 26.78 -20.27 6.65
N PRO A 446 27.88 -20.17 7.42
CA PRO A 446 28.24 -18.91 8.09
C PRO A 446 28.52 -17.73 7.15
N ASP A 447 29.05 -17.99 5.96
CA ASP A 447 29.38 -17.03 4.92
C ASP A 447 28.15 -16.54 4.13
N GLU A 448 27.03 -17.27 4.23
CA GLU A 448 25.78 -16.87 3.60
C GLU A 448 24.95 -15.88 4.44
N LEU A 449 25.27 -15.71 5.74
CA LEU A 449 24.44 -14.91 6.67
C LEU A 449 24.40 -13.43 6.30
N ASP A 450 25.48 -12.88 5.78
CA ASP A 450 25.56 -11.46 5.40
C ASP A 450 24.60 -11.12 4.24
N LEU A 451 24.19 -12.13 3.46
CA LEU A 451 23.15 -11.99 2.45
C LEU A 451 21.79 -11.58 3.04
N PHE A 452 21.48 -12.03 4.26
CA PHE A 452 20.18 -11.81 4.90
C PHE A 452 20.09 -10.52 5.72
N GLY A 453 21.21 -9.80 5.90
CA GLY A 453 21.25 -8.51 6.59
C GLY A 453 22.06 -8.55 7.90
N PRO A 454 22.32 -7.40 8.49
CA PRO A 454 23.20 -7.26 9.66
C PRO A 454 22.70 -7.99 10.91
N ARG A 455 21.37 -8.12 11.08
CA ARG A 455 20.78 -8.81 12.23
C ARG A 455 20.67 -10.33 12.08
N ALA A 456 21.06 -10.90 10.93
CA ALA A 456 20.90 -12.32 10.67
C ALA A 456 21.60 -13.21 11.71
N ARG A 457 22.78 -12.81 12.19
CA ARG A 457 23.53 -13.57 13.21
C ARG A 457 22.89 -13.53 14.60
N GLU A 458 22.24 -12.43 14.96
CA GLU A 458 21.48 -12.26 16.19
C GLU A 458 20.23 -13.14 16.16
N VAL A 459 19.39 -12.94 15.14
CA VAL A 459 18.14 -13.71 14.98
C VAL A 459 18.39 -15.20 14.85
N LEU A 460 19.49 -15.61 14.21
CA LEU A 460 19.87 -17.01 14.10
C LEU A 460 20.15 -17.65 15.47
N ARG A 461 20.75 -16.91 16.42
CA ARG A 461 20.96 -17.41 17.80
C ARG A 461 19.64 -17.66 18.50
N ASP A 462 18.71 -16.71 18.40
CA ASP A 462 17.37 -16.83 19.00
C ASP A 462 16.62 -18.04 18.43
N LEU A 463 16.74 -18.31 17.12
CA LEU A 463 16.14 -19.49 16.48
C LEU A 463 16.77 -20.81 16.94
N VAL A 464 18.07 -20.81 17.26
CA VAL A 464 18.76 -21.99 17.83
C VAL A 464 18.31 -22.22 19.26
N ASP A 465 18.22 -21.16 20.06
CA ASP A 465 17.77 -21.23 21.46
C ASP A 465 16.30 -21.65 21.55
N ALA A 466 15.47 -21.22 20.62
CA ALA A 466 14.09 -21.68 20.46
C ALA A 466 13.96 -23.11 19.90
N GLY A 467 15.07 -23.77 19.53
CA GLY A 467 15.07 -25.11 18.98
C GLY A 467 14.57 -25.27 17.56
N LEU A 468 14.27 -24.18 16.86
CA LEU A 468 13.80 -24.17 15.45
C LEU A 468 14.94 -24.53 14.48
N LEU A 469 16.15 -24.08 14.79
CA LEU A 469 17.36 -24.43 14.05
C LEU A 469 18.35 -25.19 14.94
N ARG A 470 19.12 -26.09 14.34
CA ARG A 470 20.18 -26.81 15.01
C ARG A 470 21.51 -26.68 14.28
N ARG A 471 22.54 -26.24 14.97
CA ARG A 471 23.92 -26.23 14.44
C ARG A 471 24.50 -27.63 14.41
N ARG A 472 25.02 -28.07 13.25
CA ARG A 472 25.80 -29.31 13.09
C ARG A 472 27.01 -29.01 12.23
N ALA A 473 28.21 -29.36 12.70
CA ALA A 473 29.46 -28.98 12.06
C ALA A 473 29.50 -27.46 11.77
N ALA A 474 29.58 -27.06 10.51
CA ALA A 474 29.69 -25.66 10.11
C ALA A 474 28.35 -25.06 9.61
N ALA A 475 27.23 -25.79 9.69
CA ALA A 475 25.95 -25.34 9.12
C ALA A 475 24.78 -25.42 10.10
N TRP A 476 23.68 -24.68 9.82
CA TRP A 476 22.43 -24.75 10.56
C TRP A 476 21.35 -25.43 9.74
N PHE A 477 20.61 -26.32 10.41
CA PHE A 477 19.61 -27.19 9.83
C PHE A 477 18.24 -26.89 10.44
N TRP A 478 17.20 -26.91 9.61
CA TRP A 478 15.81 -26.91 10.04
C TRP A 478 15.51 -28.19 10.83
N THR A 479 14.78 -28.08 11.95
CA THR A 479 14.56 -29.19 12.89
C THR A 479 13.17 -29.79 12.85
N ASP A 480 12.17 -29.05 12.34
CA ASP A 480 10.77 -29.44 12.34
C ASP A 480 10.40 -30.20 11.05
N ARG A 481 9.31 -30.99 11.12
CA ARG A 481 8.72 -31.68 9.96
C ARG A 481 7.82 -30.77 9.12
N ARG A 482 7.31 -29.69 9.71
CA ARG A 482 6.51 -28.68 9.01
C ARG A 482 7.35 -28.01 7.93
N ARG A 483 6.65 -27.43 6.97
CA ARG A 483 7.32 -26.60 5.97
C ARG A 483 7.69 -25.25 6.61
N ALA A 484 8.96 -24.92 6.62
CA ALA A 484 9.44 -23.66 7.21
C ALA A 484 8.85 -22.43 6.51
N ALA A 485 8.53 -22.53 5.21
CA ALA A 485 7.85 -21.45 4.47
C ALA A 485 6.45 -21.12 5.04
N ASP A 486 5.80 -22.05 5.73
CA ASP A 486 4.48 -21.81 6.33
C ASP A 486 4.55 -21.02 7.66
N LEU A 487 5.76 -20.77 8.18
CA LEU A 487 5.98 -19.87 9.32
C LEU A 487 5.74 -18.40 8.97
N ALA A 488 5.81 -18.02 7.70
CA ALA A 488 5.56 -16.67 7.22
C ALA A 488 4.36 -16.61 6.28
N ASP A 489 3.34 -15.85 6.64
CA ASP A 489 2.39 -15.33 5.67
C ASP A 489 2.86 -13.96 5.21
N ILE A 490 3.42 -13.91 3.99
CA ILE A 490 4.09 -12.69 3.50
C ILE A 490 3.12 -11.53 3.24
N ARG A 491 1.81 -11.75 3.29
CA ARG A 491 0.77 -10.73 3.09
C ARG A 491 0.03 -10.33 4.35
N SER A 492 0.17 -11.08 5.44
CA SER A 492 -0.49 -10.76 6.69
C SER A 492 0.49 -10.18 7.71
N ALA A 493 -0.05 -9.43 8.66
CA ALA A 493 0.71 -8.85 9.76
C ALA A 493 1.12 -9.87 10.84
N GLY A 494 0.84 -11.15 10.62
CA GLY A 494 1.13 -12.24 11.55
C GLY A 494 -0.14 -12.86 12.16
N GLY A 495 -0.01 -14.10 12.63
CA GLY A 495 -1.11 -14.88 13.18
C GLY A 495 -1.93 -15.63 12.12
N ARG A 496 -2.59 -16.71 12.55
CA ARG A 496 -3.50 -17.48 11.71
C ARG A 496 -4.82 -16.73 11.56
N PRO A 497 -5.32 -16.43 10.34
CA PRO A 497 -6.61 -15.78 10.16
C PRO A 497 -7.74 -16.57 10.81
N VAL A 498 -8.72 -15.85 11.38
CA VAL A 498 -9.94 -16.43 11.93
C VAL A 498 -10.92 -16.71 10.79
N GLN A 499 -11.41 -17.94 10.69
CA GLN A 499 -12.41 -18.34 9.71
C GLN A 499 -13.80 -17.89 10.17
N LEU A 500 -14.56 -17.27 9.27
CA LEU A 500 -15.95 -16.90 9.48
C LEU A 500 -16.83 -18.04 8.95
N ILE A 501 -17.56 -18.71 9.83
CA ILE A 501 -18.36 -19.90 9.49
C ILE A 501 -19.82 -19.60 9.73
N GLU A 502 -20.66 -19.90 8.75
CA GLU A 502 -22.12 -19.87 8.87
C GLU A 502 -22.59 -21.02 9.78
N GLY A 503 -23.18 -20.67 10.92
CA GLY A 503 -23.57 -21.63 11.95
C GLY A 503 -24.59 -22.65 11.46
N SER A 504 -25.56 -22.20 10.64
CA SER A 504 -26.62 -23.05 10.09
C SER A 504 -26.15 -24.08 9.09
N THR A 505 -25.10 -23.86 8.32
CA THR A 505 -24.62 -24.70 7.21
C THR A 505 -23.22 -25.26 7.39
N GLY A 506 -22.40 -24.70 8.29
CA GLY A 506 -20.99 -25.02 8.44
C GLY A 506 -20.11 -24.50 7.28
N ARG A 507 -20.66 -23.67 6.40
CA ARG A 507 -19.95 -23.10 5.25
C ARG A 507 -18.99 -22.00 5.70
N VAL A 508 -17.74 -22.01 5.21
CA VAL A 508 -16.82 -20.91 5.37
C VAL A 508 -17.26 -19.74 4.48
N VAL A 509 -17.65 -18.63 5.10
CA VAL A 509 -18.09 -17.39 4.44
C VAL A 509 -16.92 -16.51 4.05
N GLY A 510 -15.88 -16.48 4.91
CA GLY A 510 -14.70 -15.66 4.69
C GLY A 510 -13.65 -15.84 5.79
N THR A 511 -12.73 -14.93 5.85
CA THR A 511 -11.70 -14.86 6.91
C THR A 511 -11.52 -13.43 7.39
N VAL A 512 -11.14 -13.27 8.66
CA VAL A 512 -10.73 -12.00 9.24
C VAL A 512 -9.33 -12.15 9.82
N ASP A 513 -8.53 -11.10 9.73
CA ASP A 513 -7.19 -11.05 10.28
C ASP A 513 -7.23 -11.27 11.80
N ALA A 514 -6.33 -12.10 12.34
CA ALA A 514 -6.25 -12.41 13.77
C ALA A 514 -6.19 -11.13 14.64
N ALA A 515 -5.43 -10.12 14.20
CA ALA A 515 -5.32 -8.85 14.90
C ALA A 515 -6.64 -8.05 14.97
N ARG A 516 -7.55 -8.27 14.01
CA ARG A 516 -8.84 -7.57 13.91
C ARG A 516 -10.02 -8.38 14.45
N ALA A 517 -9.84 -9.68 14.68
CA ALA A 517 -10.93 -10.57 15.07
C ALA A 517 -11.61 -10.12 16.38
N HIS A 518 -10.82 -9.68 17.37
CA HIS A 518 -11.32 -9.22 18.65
C HIS A 518 -12.27 -8.00 18.54
N SER A 519 -11.99 -7.09 17.60
CA SER A 519 -12.80 -5.86 17.43
C SER A 519 -13.91 -5.98 16.39
N THR A 520 -13.81 -6.96 15.45
CA THR A 520 -14.76 -7.05 14.31
C THR A 520 -15.58 -8.33 14.28
N ALA A 521 -15.15 -9.40 14.98
CA ALA A 521 -15.78 -10.71 14.96
C ALA A 521 -15.99 -11.29 16.37
N HIS A 522 -16.08 -10.42 17.40
CA HIS A 522 -16.44 -10.84 18.76
C HIS A 522 -17.91 -11.30 18.84
N ALA A 523 -18.26 -12.03 19.89
CA ALA A 523 -19.66 -12.40 20.13
C ALA A 523 -20.55 -11.15 20.20
N GLY A 524 -21.67 -11.15 19.49
CA GLY A 524 -22.60 -10.03 19.35
C GLY A 524 -22.20 -8.98 18.30
N ALA A 525 -21.06 -9.11 17.61
CA ALA A 525 -20.67 -8.18 16.56
C ALA A 525 -21.58 -8.28 15.32
N ILE A 526 -21.88 -7.15 14.72
CA ILE A 526 -22.50 -7.06 13.41
C ILE A 526 -21.39 -7.01 12.35
N TYR A 527 -21.29 -8.07 11.57
CA TYR A 527 -20.32 -8.19 10.49
C TYR A 527 -21.00 -7.99 9.13
N LEU A 528 -20.45 -7.12 8.29
CA LEU A 528 -20.97 -6.88 6.95
C LEU A 528 -20.16 -7.67 5.92
N HIS A 529 -20.78 -8.62 5.23
CA HIS A 529 -20.15 -9.42 4.18
C HIS A 529 -20.98 -9.42 2.90
N ARG A 530 -20.39 -8.97 1.78
CA ARG A 530 -21.04 -8.88 0.43
C ARG A 530 -22.39 -8.15 0.42
N GLY A 531 -22.53 -7.13 1.28
CA GLY A 531 -23.78 -6.37 1.40
C GLY A 531 -24.83 -7.01 2.32
N GLU A 532 -24.60 -8.22 2.80
CA GLU A 532 -25.43 -8.90 3.78
C GLU A 532 -24.92 -8.64 5.20
N THR A 533 -25.86 -8.49 6.12
CA THR A 533 -25.56 -8.28 7.55
C THR A 533 -25.55 -9.64 8.25
N TRP A 534 -24.52 -9.88 9.06
CA TRP A 534 -24.31 -11.10 9.81
C TRP A 534 -24.14 -10.75 11.29
N LEU A 535 -24.75 -11.55 12.18
CA LEU A 535 -24.51 -11.49 13.61
C LEU A 535 -23.53 -12.59 14.00
N VAL A 536 -22.47 -12.21 14.71
CA VAL A 536 -21.50 -13.17 15.23
C VAL A 536 -22.02 -13.72 16.56
N ASP A 537 -22.17 -15.04 16.63
CA ASP A 537 -22.63 -15.72 17.85
C ASP A 537 -21.47 -16.03 18.80
N THR A 538 -20.36 -16.55 18.25
CA THR A 538 -19.18 -16.95 19.05
C THR A 538 -17.90 -16.66 18.32
N LEU A 539 -16.85 -16.33 19.08
CA LEU A 539 -15.46 -16.26 18.62
C LEU A 539 -14.62 -17.26 19.43
N ASP A 540 -14.14 -18.30 18.76
CA ASP A 540 -13.21 -19.28 19.30
C ASP A 540 -11.79 -18.92 18.84
N LEU A 541 -10.97 -18.40 19.76
CA LEU A 541 -9.62 -17.97 19.48
C LEU A 541 -8.63 -19.13 19.37
N ASP A 542 -8.90 -20.27 20.03
CA ASP A 542 -8.03 -21.43 20.01
C ASP A 542 -8.15 -22.18 18.67
N GLU A 543 -9.38 -22.35 18.19
CA GLU A 543 -9.63 -22.98 16.89
C GLU A 543 -9.52 -21.98 15.72
N HIS A 544 -9.39 -20.67 15.98
CA HIS A 544 -9.42 -19.60 14.99
C HIS A 544 -10.70 -19.58 14.13
N VAL A 545 -11.85 -19.67 14.79
CA VAL A 545 -13.17 -19.69 14.16
C VAL A 545 -14.11 -18.68 14.81
N ALA A 546 -14.85 -17.95 14.00
CA ALA A 546 -16.02 -17.18 14.43
C ALA A 546 -17.27 -17.74 13.74
N VAL A 547 -18.27 -18.12 14.54
CA VAL A 547 -19.55 -18.61 14.03
C VAL A 547 -20.49 -17.42 13.93
N MET A 548 -21.17 -17.30 12.79
CA MET A 548 -22.09 -16.21 12.51
C MET A 548 -23.26 -16.66 11.64
N ASP A 549 -24.40 -16.01 11.77
CA ASP A 549 -25.58 -16.27 10.94
C ASP A 549 -26.14 -14.97 10.32
N PRO A 550 -26.83 -15.05 9.16
CA PRO A 550 -27.49 -13.90 8.54
C PRO A 550 -28.43 -13.19 9.52
N SER A 551 -28.45 -11.86 9.51
CA SER A 551 -29.22 -11.06 10.46
C SER A 551 -29.86 -9.85 9.78
N GLU A 552 -31.08 -9.51 10.19
CA GLU A 552 -31.81 -8.29 9.81
C GLU A 552 -31.61 -7.17 10.85
N ALA A 553 -30.48 -7.14 11.57
CA ALA A 553 -30.23 -6.16 12.60
C ALA A 553 -30.32 -4.72 12.07
N THR A 554 -31.05 -3.88 12.82
CA THR A 554 -31.20 -2.46 12.53
C THR A 554 -30.17 -1.58 13.25
N PHE A 555 -29.13 -2.22 13.80
CA PHE A 555 -28.03 -1.58 14.50
C PHE A 555 -26.68 -2.04 13.95
N THR A 556 -25.65 -1.28 14.21
CA THR A 556 -24.24 -1.61 14.00
C THR A 556 -23.53 -1.74 15.34
N THR A 557 -22.37 -2.38 15.36
CA THR A 557 -21.55 -2.55 16.56
C THR A 557 -20.19 -1.88 16.41
N SER A 558 -19.67 -1.34 17.51
CA SER A 558 -18.36 -0.71 17.60
C SER A 558 -17.68 -1.16 18.89
N ALA A 559 -16.57 -1.89 18.78
CA ALA A 559 -15.80 -2.35 19.92
C ALA A 559 -15.14 -1.18 20.66
N ARG A 560 -15.05 -1.29 22.00
CA ARG A 560 -14.26 -0.41 22.85
C ARG A 560 -13.02 -1.13 23.34
N GLU A 561 -11.88 -0.53 23.11
CA GLU A 561 -10.58 -1.09 23.45
C GLU A 561 -9.89 -0.23 24.52
N LEU A 562 -9.29 -0.90 25.49
CA LEU A 562 -8.30 -0.28 26.37
C LEU A 562 -6.92 -0.54 25.74
N THR A 563 -6.14 0.51 25.61
CA THR A 563 -4.77 0.43 25.10
C THR A 563 -3.81 1.02 26.11
N ASP A 564 -2.77 0.29 26.44
CA ASP A 564 -1.63 0.76 27.24
C ASP A 564 -0.32 0.54 26.47
N ILE A 565 0.70 1.34 26.78
CA ILE A 565 2.00 1.25 26.11
C ILE A 565 3.12 1.37 27.14
N ARG A 566 4.15 0.55 26.99
CA ARG A 566 5.34 0.55 27.82
C ARG A 566 6.61 0.66 26.96
N ILE A 567 7.55 1.50 27.37
CA ILE A 567 8.84 1.61 26.71
C ILE A 567 9.71 0.40 27.13
N VAL A 568 10.12 -0.40 26.14
CA VAL A 568 11.03 -1.53 26.36
C VAL A 568 12.48 -1.08 26.24
N GLU A 569 12.76 -0.30 25.19
CA GLU A 569 14.10 0.20 24.88
C GLU A 569 14.02 1.51 24.10
N GLU A 570 14.73 2.52 24.54
CA GLU A 570 14.95 3.72 23.77
C GLU A 570 16.21 3.53 22.90
N VAL A 571 16.03 3.57 21.58
CA VAL A 571 17.11 3.35 20.62
C VAL A 571 17.79 4.68 20.25
N GLU A 572 17.01 5.72 20.08
CA GLU A 572 17.51 7.05 19.69
C GLU A 572 16.62 8.15 20.27
N SER A 573 17.22 9.25 20.67
CA SER A 573 16.44 10.43 21.07
C SER A 573 17.17 11.75 20.77
N VAL A 574 16.37 12.80 20.60
CA VAL A 574 16.83 14.14 20.30
C VAL A 574 16.13 15.13 21.24
N ALA A 575 16.93 16.06 21.79
CA ALA A 575 16.38 17.19 22.53
C ALA A 575 15.75 18.20 21.58
N TRP A 576 14.51 18.61 21.86
CA TRP A 576 13.79 19.69 21.18
C TRP A 576 13.55 20.85 22.14
N GLY A 577 14.60 21.66 22.33
CA GLY A 577 14.63 22.62 23.42
C GLY A 577 14.55 21.91 24.77
N GLU A 578 13.52 22.22 25.56
CA GLU A 578 13.24 21.54 26.83
C GLU A 578 12.39 20.25 26.65
N CYS A 579 11.79 20.06 25.48
CA CYS A 579 11.04 18.85 25.12
C CYS A 579 11.99 17.77 24.59
N ARG A 580 11.47 16.55 24.43
CA ARG A 580 12.23 15.42 23.90
C ARG A 580 11.43 14.67 22.85
N LEU A 581 12.11 14.28 21.78
CA LEU A 581 11.62 13.33 20.78
C LEU A 581 12.46 12.07 20.88
N ALA A 582 11.83 10.90 20.88
CA ALA A 582 12.54 9.62 20.98
C ALA A 582 11.93 8.58 20.04
N PHE A 583 12.72 7.55 19.74
CA PHE A 583 12.36 6.38 18.95
C PHE A 583 12.90 5.12 19.64
N GLY A 584 12.12 4.05 19.61
CA GLY A 584 12.58 2.78 20.21
C GLY A 584 11.55 1.67 20.14
N THR A 585 11.83 0.61 20.89
CA THR A 585 10.95 -0.55 21.01
C THR A 585 9.97 -0.34 22.16
N THR A 586 8.71 -0.62 21.89
CA THR A 586 7.60 -0.54 22.85
C THR A 586 6.80 -1.83 22.89
N GLU A 587 6.08 -2.01 23.98
CA GLU A 587 5.10 -3.07 24.16
C GLU A 587 3.73 -2.42 24.34
N VAL A 588 2.83 -2.70 23.41
CA VAL A 588 1.46 -2.18 23.38
C VAL A 588 0.52 -3.30 23.81
N SER A 589 -0.20 -3.09 24.89
CA SER A 589 -1.25 -3.98 25.38
C SER A 589 -2.61 -3.46 24.94
N GLN A 590 -3.45 -4.33 24.40
CA GLN A 590 -4.80 -4.01 23.91
C GLN A 590 -5.80 -5.04 24.39
N GLN A 591 -6.91 -4.59 24.93
CA GLN A 591 -8.03 -5.43 25.32
C GLN A 591 -9.37 -4.84 24.89
N VAL A 592 -10.16 -5.61 24.16
CA VAL A 592 -11.55 -5.27 23.87
C VAL A 592 -12.41 -5.60 25.10
N VAL A 593 -12.93 -4.59 25.75
CA VAL A 593 -13.66 -4.73 27.05
C VAL A 593 -15.17 -4.65 26.93
N SER A 594 -15.67 -4.02 25.86
CA SER A 594 -17.09 -3.89 25.57
C SER A 594 -17.33 -3.55 24.11
N TYR A 595 -18.60 -3.52 23.70
CA TYR A 595 -18.98 -2.93 22.42
C TYR A 595 -20.27 -2.10 22.58
N LEU A 596 -20.34 -1.05 21.77
CA LEU A 596 -21.53 -0.21 21.65
C LEU A 596 -22.41 -0.73 20.53
N ARG A 597 -23.74 -0.78 20.77
CA ARG A 597 -24.72 -0.91 19.71
C ARG A 597 -25.22 0.48 19.32
N ARG A 598 -25.20 0.77 18.00
CA ARG A 598 -25.65 2.05 17.46
C ARG A 598 -26.75 1.83 16.45
N SER A 599 -27.81 2.64 16.50
CA SER A 599 -28.86 2.63 15.49
C SER A 599 -28.28 2.81 14.08
N ALA A 600 -28.58 1.91 13.15
CA ALA A 600 -28.11 2.02 11.77
C ALA A 600 -28.72 3.23 11.03
N ALA A 601 -29.86 3.74 11.49
CA ALA A 601 -30.55 4.87 10.89
C ALA A 601 -30.06 6.22 11.42
N THR A 602 -29.81 6.34 12.74
CA THR A 602 -29.49 7.62 13.39
C THR A 602 -28.04 7.71 13.88
N GLY A 603 -27.33 6.57 14.01
CA GLY A 603 -26.00 6.51 14.63
C GLY A 603 -26.01 6.64 16.16
N GLU A 604 -27.17 6.83 16.78
CA GLU A 604 -27.32 6.98 18.22
C GLU A 604 -26.92 5.72 18.98
N VAL A 605 -26.21 5.85 20.08
CA VAL A 605 -25.85 4.74 20.96
C VAL A 605 -27.10 4.19 21.64
N LEU A 606 -27.37 2.92 21.41
CA LEU A 606 -28.53 2.21 22.03
C LEU A 606 -28.15 1.65 23.39
N ASP A 607 -27.02 0.97 23.48
CA ASP A 607 -26.49 0.41 24.72
C ASP A 607 -25.01 0.03 24.58
N GLU A 608 -24.40 -0.40 25.69
CA GLU A 608 -23.07 -0.94 25.81
C GLU A 608 -23.12 -2.34 26.42
N THR A 609 -22.46 -3.30 25.78
CA THR A 609 -22.40 -4.69 26.26
C THR A 609 -20.95 -5.04 26.61
N PRO A 610 -20.66 -5.50 27.86
CA PRO A 610 -19.31 -5.91 28.24
C PRO A 610 -18.88 -7.18 27.51
N LEU A 611 -17.55 -7.29 27.26
CA LEU A 611 -16.88 -8.45 26.69
C LEU A 611 -15.74 -8.91 27.61
N ASP A 612 -15.50 -10.22 27.66
CA ASP A 612 -14.38 -10.83 28.37
C ASP A 612 -13.44 -11.47 27.35
N LEU A 613 -12.71 -10.61 26.62
CA LEU A 613 -11.70 -11.06 25.66
C LEU A 613 -10.30 -10.92 26.27
N PRO A 614 -9.36 -11.82 25.92
CA PRO A 614 -7.99 -11.77 26.44
C PRO A 614 -7.28 -10.51 25.95
N GLU A 615 -6.39 -10.00 26.82
CA GLU A 615 -5.44 -8.96 26.45
C GLU A 615 -4.49 -9.48 25.36
N ARG A 616 -4.15 -8.62 24.42
CA ARG A 616 -3.18 -8.87 23.36
C ARG A 616 -1.99 -7.96 23.56
N THR A 617 -0.80 -8.51 23.43
CA THR A 617 0.45 -7.76 23.52
C THR A 617 1.12 -7.69 22.15
N LEU A 618 1.51 -6.49 21.75
CA LEU A 618 2.25 -6.23 20.52
C LEU A 618 3.60 -5.60 20.88
N ARG A 619 4.68 -6.32 20.67
CA ARG A 619 6.03 -5.72 20.71
C ARG A 619 6.36 -5.13 19.36
N THR A 620 6.53 -3.79 19.33
CA THR A 620 6.68 -3.01 18.09
C THR A 620 7.63 -1.82 18.28
N THR A 621 7.79 -1.03 17.22
CA THR A 621 8.53 0.24 17.30
C THR A 621 7.58 1.42 17.41
N ALA A 622 7.99 2.45 18.15
CA ALA A 622 7.25 3.70 18.30
C ALA A 622 8.18 4.92 18.20
N VAL A 623 7.62 6.02 17.75
CA VAL A 623 8.14 7.36 17.95
C VAL A 623 7.27 8.04 19.00
N TRP A 624 7.90 8.74 19.95
CA TRP A 624 7.16 9.49 20.97
C TRP A 624 7.83 10.81 21.29
N TRP A 625 7.02 11.74 21.74
CA TRP A 625 7.50 13.02 22.21
C TRP A 625 6.94 13.33 23.60
N THR A 626 7.76 14.00 24.41
CA THR A 626 7.43 14.35 25.79
C THR A 626 7.51 15.85 26.02
N VAL A 627 6.63 16.34 26.87
CA VAL A 627 6.61 17.76 27.27
C VAL A 627 6.69 17.84 28.80
N PRO A 628 7.75 18.43 29.37
CA PRO A 628 7.92 18.56 30.81
C PRO A 628 6.95 19.57 31.39
N ALA A 629 6.68 19.43 32.72
CA ALA A 629 5.70 20.25 33.46
C ALA A 629 5.99 21.75 33.36
N GLU A 630 7.26 22.17 33.32
CA GLU A 630 7.67 23.57 33.25
C GLU A 630 7.29 24.18 31.88
N VAL A 631 7.34 23.38 30.81
CA VAL A 631 6.90 23.80 29.47
C VAL A 631 5.38 23.88 29.44
N LEU A 632 4.69 22.86 29.98
CA LEU A 632 3.23 22.82 30.06
C LEU A 632 2.67 24.02 30.82
N ALA A 633 3.30 24.43 31.92
CA ALA A 633 2.88 25.60 32.70
C ALA A 633 2.90 26.90 31.86
N ARG A 634 3.77 27.01 30.87
CA ARG A 634 3.84 28.18 29.96
C ARG A 634 2.79 28.17 28.85
N THR A 635 2.16 27.04 28.57
CA THR A 635 1.10 26.94 27.55
C THR A 635 -0.22 27.57 28.01
N GLY A 636 -0.39 27.75 29.32
CA GLY A 636 -1.66 28.20 29.91
C GLY A 636 -2.78 27.16 29.87
N LEU A 637 -2.44 25.88 29.62
CA LEU A 637 -3.38 24.76 29.71
C LEU A 637 -3.60 24.36 31.17
N ALA A 638 -4.86 24.16 31.57
CA ALA A 638 -5.15 23.57 32.87
C ALA A 638 -4.85 22.07 32.86
N ALA A 639 -4.54 21.49 34.03
CA ALA A 639 -4.24 20.07 34.13
C ALA A 639 -5.37 19.17 33.59
N ALA A 640 -6.61 19.61 33.71
CA ALA A 640 -7.79 18.90 33.20
C ALA A 640 -7.89 18.89 31.67
N ASP A 641 -7.28 19.85 30.99
CA ASP A 641 -7.33 19.99 29.52
C ASP A 641 -6.21 19.19 28.83
N LEU A 642 -5.15 18.83 29.57
CA LEU A 642 -3.97 18.14 29.01
C LEU A 642 -4.31 16.82 28.31
N PRO A 643 -5.17 15.94 28.85
CA PRO A 643 -5.55 14.71 28.15
C PRO A 643 -6.20 14.98 26.80
N GLY A 644 -7.13 15.94 26.74
CA GLY A 644 -7.82 16.31 25.50
C GLY A 644 -6.89 16.95 24.47
N ALA A 645 -5.95 17.79 24.91
CA ALA A 645 -4.95 18.42 24.04
C ALA A 645 -3.98 17.38 23.44
N ALA A 646 -3.46 16.47 24.26
CA ALA A 646 -2.58 15.39 23.81
C ALA A 646 -3.29 14.43 22.84
N HIS A 647 -4.52 14.02 23.15
CA HIS A 647 -5.33 13.12 22.35
C HIS A 647 -5.69 13.73 20.97
N ALA A 648 -6.03 15.02 20.93
CA ALA A 648 -6.29 15.73 19.69
C ALA A 648 -5.03 15.85 18.82
N ALA A 649 -3.88 16.12 19.43
CA ALA A 649 -2.59 16.14 18.73
C ALA A 649 -2.20 14.75 18.18
N GLU A 650 -2.41 13.69 18.95
CA GLU A 650 -2.21 12.30 18.55
C GLU A 650 -3.03 11.94 17.31
N HIS A 651 -4.34 12.18 17.34
CA HIS A 651 -5.26 11.84 16.24
C HIS A 651 -4.85 12.48 14.91
N CYS A 652 -4.54 13.78 14.93
CA CYS A 652 -4.12 14.49 13.74
C CYS A 652 -2.73 14.02 13.28
N SER A 653 -1.80 13.73 14.21
CA SER A 653 -0.48 13.18 13.90
C SER A 653 -0.57 11.84 13.18
N ILE A 654 -1.41 10.91 13.67
CA ILE A 654 -1.70 9.64 13.00
C ILE A 654 -2.33 9.89 11.62
N GLY A 655 -3.24 10.86 11.51
CA GLY A 655 -3.88 11.22 10.25
C GLY A 655 -2.89 11.67 9.18
N LEU A 656 -1.83 12.38 9.55
CA LEU A 656 -0.86 12.99 8.63
C LEU A 656 0.40 12.15 8.42
N LEU A 657 0.76 11.20 9.29
CA LEU A 657 1.96 10.38 9.14
C LEU A 657 2.04 9.66 7.78
N PRO A 658 0.94 9.18 7.15
CA PRO A 658 0.98 8.59 5.82
C PRO A 658 1.64 9.47 4.74
N LEU A 659 1.61 10.78 4.87
CA LEU A 659 2.28 11.70 3.95
C LEU A 659 3.81 11.62 4.03
N PHE A 660 4.36 11.19 5.16
CA PHE A 660 5.80 11.17 5.46
C PHE A 660 6.39 9.77 5.45
N ALA A 661 5.60 8.74 5.82
CA ALA A 661 6.07 7.38 6.05
C ALA A 661 5.49 6.32 5.09
N THR A 662 4.70 6.71 4.07
CA THR A 662 4.10 5.79 3.06
C THR A 662 3.30 4.62 3.65
N CYS A 663 2.72 4.80 4.83
CA CYS A 663 1.84 3.84 5.50
C CYS A 663 0.36 4.10 5.16
N ASP A 664 -0.50 3.12 5.47
CA ASP A 664 -1.93 3.41 5.65
C ASP A 664 -2.16 3.81 7.12
N ARG A 665 -3.16 4.67 7.38
CA ARG A 665 -3.53 5.02 8.76
C ARG A 665 -3.90 3.81 9.63
N TRP A 666 -4.19 2.66 9.00
CA TRP A 666 -4.48 1.41 9.68
C TRP A 666 -3.24 0.60 10.05
N ASP A 667 -2.07 0.96 9.51
CA ASP A 667 -0.78 0.34 9.80
C ASP A 667 -0.10 0.91 11.06
N ILE A 668 -0.68 1.99 11.61
CA ILE A 668 -0.14 2.72 12.76
C ILE A 668 -1.21 2.92 13.83
N GLY A 669 -0.80 3.02 15.08
CA GLY A 669 -1.64 3.35 16.21
C GLY A 669 -1.01 4.45 17.06
N GLY A 670 -1.72 4.90 18.08
CA GLY A 670 -1.18 5.88 19.02
C GLY A 670 -1.74 5.71 20.40
N VAL A 671 -1.05 6.29 21.36
CA VAL A 671 -1.44 6.42 22.76
C VAL A 671 -0.96 7.76 23.27
N SER A 672 -1.82 8.51 23.93
CA SER A 672 -1.47 9.77 24.58
C SER A 672 -1.87 9.77 26.05
N THR A 673 -1.01 10.33 26.89
CA THR A 673 -1.27 10.43 28.33
C THR A 673 -0.69 11.71 28.91
N ALA A 674 -1.41 12.32 29.84
CA ALA A 674 -0.95 13.51 30.54
C ALA A 674 0.24 13.23 31.48
N LEU A 675 0.41 11.99 31.93
CA LEU A 675 1.52 11.54 32.78
C LEU A 675 1.80 10.07 32.50
N HIS A 676 2.84 9.80 31.73
CA HIS A 676 3.23 8.43 31.41
C HIS A 676 4.15 7.84 32.50
N PRO A 677 3.93 6.58 32.95
CA PRO A 677 4.71 5.98 34.04
C PRO A 677 6.23 5.93 33.75
N ASP A 678 6.63 5.58 32.51
CA ASP A 678 8.05 5.39 32.18
C ASP A 678 8.80 6.71 31.97
N THR A 679 8.10 7.79 31.56
CA THR A 679 8.73 9.09 31.27
C THR A 679 8.52 10.10 32.40
N GLY A 680 7.51 9.93 33.24
CA GLY A 680 7.10 10.90 34.26
C GLY A 680 6.57 12.23 33.70
N GLN A 681 6.20 12.27 32.41
CA GLN A 681 5.83 13.48 31.68
C GLN A 681 4.59 13.24 30.80
N LEU A 682 3.97 14.33 30.31
CA LEU A 682 3.02 14.22 29.21
C LEU A 682 3.72 13.60 28.02
N THR A 683 3.15 12.51 27.49
CA THR A 683 3.75 11.75 26.39
C THR A 683 2.70 11.39 25.34
N VAL A 684 3.06 11.55 24.09
CA VAL A 684 2.29 11.08 22.94
C VAL A 684 3.16 10.11 22.13
N PHE A 685 2.63 8.90 21.93
CA PHE A 685 3.22 7.84 21.15
C PHE A 685 2.50 7.68 19.83
N VAL A 686 3.26 7.42 18.77
CA VAL A 686 2.75 6.85 17.52
C VAL A 686 3.59 5.62 17.19
N HIS A 687 2.93 4.47 17.10
CA HIS A 687 3.59 3.18 16.96
C HIS A 687 3.16 2.45 15.68
N ASP A 688 4.02 1.57 15.19
CA ASP A 688 3.70 0.66 14.11
C ASP A 688 2.68 -0.40 14.58
N GLY A 689 1.71 -0.72 13.74
CA GLY A 689 0.68 -1.73 14.03
C GLY A 689 1.13 -3.19 13.78
N HIS A 690 2.44 -3.41 13.63
CA HIS A 690 3.00 -4.71 13.23
C HIS A 690 4.08 -5.18 14.20
N PRO A 691 4.21 -6.49 14.45
CA PRO A 691 5.26 -7.04 15.28
C PRO A 691 6.66 -6.63 14.79
N GLY A 692 7.48 -6.12 15.72
CA GLY A 692 8.82 -5.63 15.42
C GLY A 692 8.90 -4.34 14.62
N GLY A 693 7.77 -3.76 14.23
CA GLY A 693 7.66 -2.56 13.42
C GLY A 693 7.74 -2.81 11.91
N ALA A 694 7.33 -1.82 11.13
CA ALA A 694 7.41 -1.81 9.67
C ALA A 694 8.31 -0.69 9.13
N GLY A 695 8.90 0.10 10.05
CA GLY A 695 9.76 1.24 9.76
C GLY A 695 9.02 2.59 9.66
N PHE A 696 7.71 2.62 9.91
CA PHE A 696 6.92 3.85 9.81
C PHE A 696 7.21 4.79 10.97
N ALA A 697 7.30 4.27 12.21
CA ALA A 697 7.66 5.05 13.39
C ALA A 697 9.08 5.62 13.27
N GLU A 698 10.05 4.85 12.77
CA GLU A 698 11.40 5.35 12.50
C GLU A 698 11.37 6.50 11.49
N ARG A 699 10.62 6.34 10.40
CA ARG A 699 10.46 7.40 9.41
C ARG A 699 9.79 8.64 10.00
N GLY A 700 8.79 8.47 10.86
CA GLY A 700 8.15 9.54 11.63
C GLY A 700 9.17 10.29 12.48
N PHE A 701 10.07 9.59 13.18
CA PHE A 701 11.16 10.17 13.96
C PHE A 701 12.09 11.00 13.07
N ARG A 702 12.54 10.46 11.92
CA ARG A 702 13.46 11.17 10.99
C ARG A 702 12.82 12.40 10.34
N THR A 703 11.49 12.46 10.20
CA THR A 703 10.76 13.58 9.56
C THR A 703 9.90 14.36 10.54
N ALA A 704 10.12 14.22 11.84
CA ALA A 704 9.23 14.66 12.90
C ALA A 704 8.93 16.18 12.84
N ARG A 705 9.90 17.02 12.49
CA ARG A 705 9.70 18.47 12.40
C ARG A 705 8.66 18.83 11.34
N ASP A 706 8.80 18.27 10.14
CA ASP A 706 7.86 18.52 9.03
C ASP A 706 6.49 17.91 9.33
N TRP A 707 6.48 16.69 9.89
CA TRP A 707 5.27 15.96 10.24
C TRP A 707 4.46 16.66 11.34
N LEU A 708 5.07 16.98 12.48
CA LEU A 708 4.38 17.64 13.60
C LEU A 708 4.07 19.11 13.29
N GLY A 709 4.88 19.76 12.45
CA GLY A 709 4.56 21.08 11.90
C GLY A 709 3.30 21.06 11.04
N ALA A 710 3.20 20.12 10.11
CA ALA A 710 2.00 19.92 9.30
C ALA A 710 0.77 19.55 10.18
N THR A 711 0.96 18.76 11.24
CA THR A 711 -0.09 18.42 12.21
C THR A 711 -0.64 19.68 12.88
N ARG A 712 0.25 20.51 13.40
CA ARG A 712 -0.12 21.77 14.04
C ARG A 712 -0.85 22.71 13.08
N ASP A 713 -0.35 22.86 11.85
CA ASP A 713 -0.92 23.75 10.84
C ASP A 713 -2.32 23.27 10.40
N THR A 714 -2.51 21.98 10.25
CA THR A 714 -3.83 21.39 9.93
C THR A 714 -4.86 21.67 10.99
N ILE A 715 -4.51 21.49 12.29
CA ILE A 715 -5.42 21.77 13.40
C ILE A 715 -5.74 23.25 13.47
N ALA A 716 -4.72 24.11 13.34
CA ALA A 716 -4.86 25.55 13.46
C ALA A 716 -5.67 26.17 12.31
N ALA A 717 -5.48 25.68 11.07
CA ALA A 717 -6.14 26.20 9.88
C ALA A 717 -7.60 25.74 9.73
N CYS A 718 -8.03 24.71 10.44
CA CYS A 718 -9.40 24.22 10.34
C CYS A 718 -10.41 25.22 10.93
N GLU A 719 -11.45 25.54 10.16
CA GLU A 719 -12.46 26.56 10.54
C GLU A 719 -13.41 26.11 11.64
N CYS A 720 -13.47 24.83 11.99
CA CYS A 720 -14.36 24.32 13.04
C CYS A 720 -13.98 24.88 14.43
N ALA A 721 -14.96 25.05 15.30
CA ALA A 721 -14.72 25.63 16.63
C ALA A 721 -14.09 24.64 17.64
N GLN A 722 -14.58 23.40 17.69
CA GLN A 722 -14.24 22.44 18.74
C GLN A 722 -13.53 21.17 18.26
N GLY A 723 -13.48 20.95 16.95
CA GLY A 723 -12.92 19.76 16.32
C GLY A 723 -13.92 19.11 15.37
N CYS A 724 -13.40 18.49 14.31
CA CYS A 724 -14.19 17.82 13.28
C CYS A 724 -13.34 16.71 12.63
N PRO A 725 -13.92 15.86 11.76
CA PRO A 725 -13.17 14.84 11.06
C PRO A 725 -12.02 15.36 10.20
N SER A 726 -12.11 16.60 9.69
CA SER A 726 -11.03 17.26 8.92
C SER A 726 -9.80 17.64 9.74
N CYS A 727 -9.82 17.56 11.07
CA CYS A 727 -8.70 17.96 11.91
C CYS A 727 -8.37 16.97 13.02
N ILE A 728 -9.19 16.80 14.06
CA ILE A 728 -8.83 16.05 15.27
C ILE A 728 -9.70 14.83 15.57
N GLN A 729 -10.86 14.67 14.93
CA GLN A 729 -11.67 13.48 15.13
C GLN A 729 -11.15 12.29 14.32
N SER A 730 -11.06 11.12 14.95
CA SER A 730 -10.56 9.89 14.32
C SER A 730 -11.63 8.80 14.32
N PRO A 731 -11.92 8.15 13.19
CA PRO A 731 -12.83 7.00 13.14
C PRO A 731 -12.24 5.74 13.80
N LYS A 732 -10.96 5.78 14.24
CA LYS A 732 -10.27 4.70 14.94
C LYS A 732 -10.30 4.86 16.45
N CYS A 733 -10.83 5.98 16.96
CA CYS A 733 -10.79 6.28 18.38
C CYS A 733 -11.65 5.30 19.19
N GLY A 734 -11.01 4.51 20.06
CA GLY A 734 -11.70 3.59 20.99
C GLY A 734 -12.52 4.30 22.06
N ASN A 735 -12.22 5.58 22.33
CA ASN A 735 -12.89 6.41 23.34
C ASN A 735 -14.01 7.30 22.76
N GLY A 736 -14.44 7.08 21.50
CA GLY A 736 -15.51 7.87 20.89
C GLY A 736 -15.17 9.34 20.69
N ASN A 737 -13.90 9.68 20.47
CA ASN A 737 -13.38 11.04 20.30
C ASN A 737 -13.54 11.92 21.54
N GLU A 738 -13.49 11.35 22.75
CA GLU A 738 -13.57 12.07 24.02
C GLU A 738 -12.45 11.67 25.00
N PRO A 739 -11.83 12.65 25.71
CA PRO A 739 -11.92 14.10 25.47
C PRO A 739 -11.03 14.54 24.29
N LEU A 740 -11.42 15.58 23.56
CA LEU A 740 -10.61 16.27 22.56
C LEU A 740 -10.60 17.78 22.83
N ASP A 741 -9.39 18.40 22.80
CA ASP A 741 -9.22 19.86 22.88
C ASP A 741 -8.41 20.37 21.70
N LYS A 742 -9.10 20.95 20.71
CA LYS A 742 -8.49 21.51 19.51
C LYS A 742 -7.53 22.66 19.80
N ALA A 743 -7.96 23.61 20.63
CA ALA A 743 -7.14 24.79 20.96
C ALA A 743 -5.93 24.40 21.83
N GLY A 744 -6.14 23.45 22.75
CA GLY A 744 -5.08 22.87 23.55
C GLY A 744 -4.03 22.14 22.73
N ALA A 745 -4.45 21.36 21.72
CA ALA A 745 -3.53 20.66 20.82
C ALA A 745 -2.59 21.63 20.06
N VAL A 746 -3.12 22.74 19.55
CA VAL A 746 -2.29 23.77 18.88
C VAL A 746 -1.27 24.35 19.86
N ARG A 747 -1.68 24.74 21.08
CA ARG A 747 -0.76 25.27 22.10
C ARG A 747 0.31 24.26 22.52
N LEU A 748 -0.06 23.00 22.64
CA LEU A 748 0.85 21.90 22.98
C LEU A 748 1.90 21.69 21.88
N LEU A 749 1.47 21.67 20.61
CA LEU A 749 2.35 21.52 19.45
C LEU A 749 3.21 22.77 19.23
N ASP A 750 2.69 23.98 19.47
CA ASP A 750 3.49 25.21 19.44
C ASP A 750 4.63 25.18 20.48
N ALA A 751 4.33 24.72 21.70
CA ALA A 751 5.33 24.57 22.75
C ALA A 751 6.40 23.52 22.39
N LEU A 752 5.99 22.41 21.78
CA LEU A 752 6.91 21.38 21.31
C LEU A 752 7.81 21.88 20.18
N LEU A 753 7.25 22.55 19.15
CA LEU A 753 7.96 23.03 17.98
C LEU A 753 8.78 24.30 18.24
N GLY A 754 8.30 25.17 19.12
CA GLY A 754 8.98 26.43 19.51
C GLY A 754 10.26 26.21 20.33
N GLY A 755 10.42 25.05 20.95
CA GLY A 755 11.65 24.63 21.64
C GLY A 755 12.80 24.24 20.70
N GLY A 756 12.56 24.08 19.40
CA GLY A 756 13.52 23.58 18.43
C GLY A 756 14.39 24.67 17.82
N VAL A 757 15.66 24.63 18.19
CA VAL A 757 16.87 25.13 17.50
C VAL A 757 16.69 26.29 16.51
N ARG A 758 17.20 27.44 16.89
CA ARG A 758 17.73 28.39 15.92
C ARG A 758 18.75 27.62 15.07
N THR A 759 18.44 27.39 13.82
CA THR A 759 19.43 26.99 12.81
C THR A 759 20.43 28.15 12.75
N GLU A 760 21.65 27.93 13.22
CA GLU A 760 22.78 28.70 12.75
C GLU A 760 22.86 28.49 11.23
N GLU A 761 22.89 29.60 10.51
CA GLU A 761 23.04 29.74 9.06
C GLU A 761 24.29 29.04 8.50
#